data_3e23e98e48051b0bc38e04d7d9ffbfb7
#
_entry.id   3e23e98e48051b0bc38e04d7d9ffbfb7
#
_cell.length_a   1.000
_cell.length_b   1.000
_cell.length_c   1.000
_cell.angle_alpha   90.00
_cell.angle_beta   90.00
_cell.angle_gamma   90.00
#
_symmetry.space_group_name_H-M   'P 1'
#
loop_
_entity.id
_entity.type
_entity.pdbx_description
1 polymer ?
#
loop_
_entity_poly.entity_id
_entity_poly.type
_entity_poly.pdbx_seq_one_letter_code
_entity_poly.pdbx_strand_id
1 'polypeptide(L)'
;MKKTLLLLFVCLFVGISHAQAQVTVKGTVISSENNEPVIGASVLVKGTTNGTITDINGQFTLTNISPTNKTIIVSFIGMETQEVTIKPEMKIVMTSTTEVMEEVLVVAYGTAKKSAFTGSAKMIHTEQITKRPVTNVIESLSGQVAGLQMTMTNGQPGETPSILIRGISSMSAKTDPLIVLDGMPYEGGWNNINPADVESISVLKDAASTALYGARGANGVIIITTKSAKAGDAKITVDAKWSANTRGEIEYDYIKDPGEYYQAHYKALYNYYLNAQGQTPDQAYVSANTNMIGTNSQTGGLSYNVYSYPEGEYLIGKNGLLNPNAKLGRIVNGYYLTPDNWVDATYHTALRQEYNVNISGGSDKAQIYASFGYLDEDGIAQGSDYNRITGRLKTTYQAKPWMRFGANISYTHSIQNAAAGGFAQAFNTAPIYPLYLRDTNGKIMQDKNGDMYDFGVSNQGPLNRPINPNSNGIKLSQLDTYNTSANTLNGDAFIDINFLKDFKFTFNAGTSIRDSRYKNALNPFYGTANSLNGSINVQHWRRTTLNLQQILNYNHSFGLHNVSLMAGHESFNNVYEELYAAKNSMFSFFQNQELNGAISGTNDESSYKSKYNTEGYLFRGMYDYDGKYFFQLSYRRDASSRFHPDNRWGNFYSVGTAWILTKEKWLDDIKWLDLLKLKFSVGQQGNDRIDDFLYVDTYNINNSNNELSLGFSRKGNKNITWETNTNINLGIEFELLKGRLSGSIEYFNRRTTDMLNRFSVPLSLGYSGYYDNIGDMNNKGVEIDLKYIPVKTRNVTWNIGFKCNTL
;
A
#
# COMPACT_ATOMS: atom_id res chain seq x y z
N MET A 1 22.03 -31.02 -86.73
CA MET A 1 21.12 -29.82 -86.76
C MET A 1 19.65 -30.12 -86.44
N LYS A 2 19.08 -31.27 -86.82
CA LYS A 2 17.61 -31.61 -86.56
C LYS A 2 17.28 -31.88 -85.08
N LYS A 3 18.21 -32.39 -84.25
CA LYS A 3 17.96 -32.66 -82.80
C LYS A 3 18.07 -31.38 -81.88
N THR A 4 18.87 -30.41 -82.30
CA THR A 4 19.02 -29.12 -81.52
C THR A 4 17.84 -28.19 -81.75
N LEU A 5 17.21 -28.25 -82.96
CA LEU A 5 16.02 -27.44 -83.25
C LEU A 5 14.77 -27.99 -82.55
N LEU A 6 14.65 -29.37 -82.36
CA LEU A 6 13.56 -29.95 -81.57
C LEU A 6 13.67 -29.63 -80.09
N LEU A 7 14.88 -29.54 -79.52
CA LEU A 7 15.08 -29.19 -78.13
C LEU A 7 14.76 -27.66 -77.83
N LEU A 8 15.04 -26.85 -78.86
CA LEU A 8 14.70 -25.41 -78.77
C LEU A 8 13.19 -25.15 -78.83
N PHE A 9 12.47 -25.99 -79.66
CA PHE A 9 11.00 -25.94 -79.77
C PHE A 9 10.30 -26.47 -78.51
N VAL A 10 10.85 -27.51 -77.86
CA VAL A 10 10.31 -28.05 -76.61
C VAL A 10 10.56 -27.04 -75.41
N CYS A 11 11.72 -26.35 -75.35
CA CYS A 11 11.99 -25.32 -74.39
C CYS A 11 11.12 -24.05 -74.58
N LEU A 12 10.72 -23.71 -75.82
CA LEU A 12 9.84 -22.58 -76.12
C LEU A 12 8.36 -22.93 -75.75
N PHE A 13 7.94 -24.17 -75.87
CA PHE A 13 6.57 -24.62 -75.48
C PHE A 13 6.41 -24.81 -73.94
N VAL A 14 7.48 -25.17 -73.21
CA VAL A 14 7.44 -25.30 -71.77
C VAL A 14 7.50 -23.94 -71.06
N GLY A 15 8.05 -22.86 -71.75
CA GLY A 15 8.11 -21.48 -71.21
C GLY A 15 6.79 -20.72 -71.31
N ILE A 16 5.76 -21.17 -71.97
CA ILE A 16 4.52 -20.40 -72.19
C ILE A 16 3.37 -20.82 -71.26
N SER A 17 3.52 -21.90 -70.43
CA SER A 17 2.40 -22.45 -69.66
C SER A 17 2.29 -21.97 -68.21
N HIS A 18 2.95 -20.88 -67.71
CA HIS A 18 2.83 -20.40 -66.36
C HIS A 18 2.75 -18.87 -66.21
N ALA A 19 2.16 -18.16 -67.17
CA ALA A 19 1.69 -16.79 -66.87
C ALA A 19 0.28 -16.89 -66.21
N GLN A 20 0.24 -17.26 -64.97
CA GLN A 20 -0.95 -17.04 -64.15
C GLN A 20 -1.17 -15.54 -64.00
N ALA A 21 -2.30 -15.02 -64.48
CA ALA A 21 -2.69 -13.62 -64.28
C ALA A 21 -2.80 -13.35 -62.78
N GLN A 22 -1.84 -12.64 -62.26
CA GLN A 22 -1.83 -12.15 -60.89
C GLN A 22 -2.80 -10.97 -60.75
N VAL A 23 -3.74 -11.06 -59.81
CA VAL A 23 -4.78 -10.05 -59.56
C VAL A 23 -4.26 -9.09 -58.45
N THR A 24 -4.40 -7.79 -58.71
CA THR A 24 -4.22 -6.75 -57.68
C THR A 24 -5.60 -6.32 -57.18
N VAL A 25 -5.77 -6.31 -55.89
CA VAL A 25 -7.01 -5.93 -55.21
C VAL A 25 -6.76 -4.69 -54.34
N LYS A 26 -7.65 -3.71 -54.47
CA LYS A 26 -7.63 -2.47 -53.65
C LYS A 26 -8.91 -2.37 -52.83
N GLY A 27 -8.80 -1.76 -51.66
CA GLY A 27 -9.99 -1.51 -50.85
C GLY A 27 -9.76 -0.54 -49.75
N THR A 28 -10.85 -0.15 -49.10
CA THR A 28 -10.85 0.72 -47.92
C THR A 28 -11.56 -0.01 -46.78
N VAL A 29 -10.97 0.05 -45.61
CA VAL A 29 -11.54 -0.48 -44.35
C VAL A 29 -12.00 0.69 -43.50
N ILE A 30 -13.29 0.68 -43.12
CA ILE A 30 -13.91 1.70 -42.28
C ILE A 30 -14.60 1.06 -41.08
N SER A 31 -14.75 1.85 -40.00
CA SER A 31 -15.53 1.45 -38.82
C SER A 31 -17.03 1.66 -39.04
N SER A 32 -17.86 0.71 -38.58
CA SER A 32 -19.33 0.82 -38.60
C SER A 32 -19.89 1.86 -37.65
N GLU A 33 -19.12 2.29 -36.61
CA GLU A 33 -19.60 3.21 -35.57
C GLU A 33 -19.59 4.67 -36.02
N ASN A 34 -18.58 5.07 -36.79
CA ASN A 34 -18.36 6.48 -37.14
C ASN A 34 -17.99 6.67 -38.62
N ASN A 35 -17.98 5.63 -39.43
CA ASN A 35 -17.57 5.60 -40.85
C ASN A 35 -16.12 6.12 -41.07
N GLU A 36 -15.27 6.15 -40.02
CA GLU A 36 -13.87 6.57 -40.11
C GLU A 36 -12.97 5.44 -40.64
N PRO A 37 -11.85 5.79 -41.31
CA PRO A 37 -10.87 4.80 -41.78
C PRO A 37 -10.26 4.02 -40.62
N VAL A 38 -10.14 2.70 -40.75
CA VAL A 38 -9.43 1.85 -39.79
C VAL A 38 -7.99 1.76 -40.22
N ILE A 39 -7.09 2.47 -39.49
CA ILE A 39 -5.66 2.57 -39.80
C ILE A 39 -4.93 1.36 -39.20
N GLY A 40 -4.08 0.68 -39.95
CA GLY A 40 -3.29 -0.46 -39.45
C GLY A 40 -4.08 -1.78 -39.36
N ALA A 41 -5.27 -1.88 -39.96
CA ALA A 41 -5.97 -3.16 -40.08
C ALA A 41 -5.17 -4.15 -40.92
N SER A 42 -5.02 -5.37 -40.43
CA SER A 42 -4.37 -6.46 -41.16
C SER A 42 -5.31 -7.05 -42.21
N VAL A 43 -4.88 -7.10 -43.45
CA VAL A 43 -5.62 -7.71 -44.58
C VAL A 43 -4.78 -8.83 -45.13
N LEU A 44 -5.23 -10.10 -44.97
CA LEU A 44 -4.51 -11.32 -45.33
C LEU A 44 -5.33 -12.17 -46.28
N VAL A 45 -4.71 -12.68 -47.35
CA VAL A 45 -5.35 -13.66 -48.23
C VAL A 45 -5.47 -14.99 -47.49
N LYS A 46 -6.71 -15.52 -47.38
CA LYS A 46 -7.01 -16.71 -46.58
C LYS A 46 -6.17 -17.92 -47.03
N GLY A 47 -5.50 -18.56 -46.07
CA GLY A 47 -4.66 -19.75 -46.31
C GLY A 47 -3.27 -19.45 -46.91
N THR A 48 -2.83 -18.20 -46.92
CA THR A 48 -1.50 -17.77 -47.42
C THR A 48 -0.82 -16.84 -46.43
N THR A 49 0.46 -16.50 -46.67
CA THR A 49 1.19 -15.47 -45.97
C THR A 49 1.17 -14.10 -46.69
N ASN A 50 0.40 -14.01 -47.79
CA ASN A 50 0.28 -12.75 -48.54
C ASN A 50 -0.72 -11.82 -47.88
N GLY A 51 -0.21 -10.72 -47.27
CA GLY A 51 -1.01 -9.74 -46.55
C GLY A 51 -0.39 -8.36 -46.58
N THR A 52 -1.20 -7.40 -46.19
CA THR A 52 -0.82 -5.97 -46.05
C THR A 52 -1.55 -5.35 -44.85
N ILE A 53 -1.20 -4.10 -44.50
CA ILE A 53 -1.91 -3.29 -43.52
C ILE A 53 -2.52 -2.07 -44.17
N THR A 54 -3.63 -1.57 -43.62
CA THR A 54 -4.27 -0.33 -44.12
C THR A 54 -3.46 0.91 -43.74
N ASP A 55 -3.44 1.90 -44.65
CA ASP A 55 -2.77 3.19 -44.46
C ASP A 55 -3.60 4.17 -43.60
N ILE A 56 -3.14 5.44 -43.52
CA ILE A 56 -3.81 6.51 -42.74
C ILE A 56 -5.23 6.86 -43.24
N ASN A 57 -5.58 6.48 -44.46
CA ASN A 57 -6.90 6.64 -45.06
C ASN A 57 -7.71 5.35 -45.02
N GLY A 58 -7.24 4.31 -44.32
CA GLY A 58 -7.83 3.00 -44.27
C GLY A 58 -7.71 2.21 -45.56
N GLN A 59 -6.88 2.65 -46.53
CA GLN A 59 -6.73 2.02 -47.83
C GLN A 59 -5.69 0.89 -47.77
N PHE A 60 -5.95 -0.17 -48.54
CA PHE A 60 -4.98 -1.26 -48.71
C PHE A 60 -4.86 -1.64 -50.20
N THR A 61 -3.72 -2.20 -50.55
CA THR A 61 -3.44 -2.79 -51.86
C THR A 61 -2.76 -4.15 -51.66
N LEU A 62 -3.40 -5.20 -52.12
CA LEU A 62 -2.86 -6.57 -52.17
C LEU A 62 -2.47 -6.89 -53.57
N THR A 63 -1.22 -7.24 -53.82
CA THR A 63 -0.67 -7.68 -55.10
C THR A 63 -0.41 -9.18 -55.10
N ASN A 64 -0.19 -9.77 -56.25
CA ASN A 64 0.21 -11.18 -56.45
C ASN A 64 -0.81 -12.18 -55.86
N ILE A 65 -2.11 -11.91 -56.01
CA ILE A 65 -3.14 -12.84 -55.59
C ILE A 65 -3.38 -13.88 -56.66
N SER A 66 -3.32 -15.18 -56.29
CA SER A 66 -3.69 -16.27 -57.18
C SER A 66 -5.19 -16.21 -57.49
N PRO A 67 -5.61 -16.43 -58.77
CA PRO A 67 -7.04 -16.46 -59.14
C PRO A 67 -7.87 -17.54 -58.39
N THR A 68 -7.21 -18.50 -57.79
CA THR A 68 -7.83 -19.55 -56.96
C THR A 68 -8.26 -19.06 -55.59
N ASN A 69 -7.65 -17.97 -55.09
CA ASN A 69 -7.96 -17.41 -53.80
C ASN A 69 -9.14 -16.44 -53.88
N LYS A 70 -10.24 -16.78 -53.23
CA LYS A 70 -11.51 -16.04 -53.28
C LYS A 70 -11.84 -15.20 -52.06
N THR A 71 -11.02 -15.29 -51.01
CA THR A 71 -11.37 -14.71 -49.73
C THR A 71 -10.16 -14.03 -49.07
N ILE A 72 -10.36 -12.84 -48.51
CA ILE A 72 -9.42 -12.19 -47.58
C ILE A 72 -9.99 -12.22 -46.17
N ILE A 73 -9.09 -12.24 -45.21
CA ILE A 73 -9.37 -12.07 -43.79
C ILE A 73 -8.92 -10.66 -43.41
N VAL A 74 -9.84 -9.88 -42.87
CA VAL A 74 -9.56 -8.52 -42.34
C VAL A 74 -9.73 -8.52 -40.83
N SER A 75 -8.68 -8.15 -40.12
CA SER A 75 -8.64 -8.11 -38.65
C SER A 75 -8.03 -6.83 -38.16
N PHE A 76 -8.57 -6.32 -37.06
CA PHE A 76 -8.06 -5.17 -36.31
C PHE A 76 -8.34 -5.34 -34.82
N ILE A 77 -7.47 -4.83 -33.97
CA ILE A 77 -7.64 -4.93 -32.51
C ILE A 77 -8.92 -4.19 -32.09
N GLY A 78 -9.83 -4.91 -31.41
CA GLY A 78 -11.12 -4.36 -30.97
C GLY A 78 -12.21 -4.35 -32.03
N MET A 79 -12.00 -5.02 -33.19
CA MET A 79 -13.01 -5.17 -34.23
C MET A 79 -13.20 -6.64 -34.62
N GLU A 80 -14.40 -7.01 -35.02
CA GLU A 80 -14.75 -8.36 -35.47
C GLU A 80 -13.97 -8.72 -36.72
N THR A 81 -13.24 -9.84 -36.67
CA THR A 81 -12.52 -10.37 -37.84
C THR A 81 -13.51 -10.80 -38.92
N GLN A 82 -13.39 -10.25 -40.13
CA GLN A 82 -14.29 -10.53 -41.22
C GLN A 82 -13.59 -11.31 -42.33
N GLU A 83 -14.27 -12.32 -42.87
CA GLU A 83 -13.91 -12.98 -44.10
C GLU A 83 -14.70 -12.40 -45.26
N VAL A 84 -14.00 -11.76 -46.20
CA VAL A 84 -14.64 -11.03 -47.30
C VAL A 84 -14.23 -11.63 -48.64
N THR A 85 -15.20 -11.86 -49.51
CA THR A 85 -14.90 -12.34 -50.86
C THR A 85 -14.17 -11.27 -51.68
N ILE A 86 -13.12 -11.62 -52.36
CA ILE A 86 -12.26 -10.72 -53.15
C ILE A 86 -13.05 -10.15 -54.35
N LYS A 87 -13.02 -8.81 -54.45
CA LYS A 87 -13.48 -8.01 -55.58
C LYS A 87 -12.38 -7.02 -55.97
N PRO A 88 -12.35 -6.50 -57.20
CA PRO A 88 -11.31 -5.58 -57.65
C PRO A 88 -11.21 -4.29 -56.80
N GLU A 89 -12.33 -3.75 -56.33
CA GLU A 89 -12.45 -2.64 -55.38
C GLU A 89 -13.40 -3.04 -54.25
N MET A 90 -13.00 -2.77 -53.02
CA MET A 90 -13.73 -3.21 -51.83
C MET A 90 -13.86 -2.10 -50.83
N LYS A 91 -15.05 -1.95 -50.26
CA LYS A 91 -15.31 -1.17 -49.05
C LYS A 91 -15.72 -2.17 -47.97
N ILE A 92 -14.89 -2.30 -46.96
CA ILE A 92 -15.07 -3.23 -45.86
C ILE A 92 -15.47 -2.43 -44.64
N VAL A 93 -16.61 -2.75 -44.06
CA VAL A 93 -17.12 -2.10 -42.86
C VAL A 93 -16.90 -3.04 -41.70
N MET A 94 -15.92 -2.73 -40.83
CA MET A 94 -15.63 -3.52 -39.64
C MET A 94 -16.50 -3.05 -38.47
N THR A 95 -17.15 -3.98 -37.80
CA THR A 95 -17.93 -3.76 -36.61
C THR A 95 -17.01 -3.85 -35.40
N SER A 96 -17.09 -2.88 -34.49
CA SER A 96 -16.43 -3.03 -33.18
C SER A 96 -16.94 -4.30 -32.53
N THR A 97 -16.02 -5.19 -32.16
CA THR A 97 -16.38 -6.22 -31.21
C THR A 97 -16.71 -5.52 -29.90
N THR A 98 -17.98 -5.57 -29.49
CA THR A 98 -18.40 -5.34 -28.10
C THR A 98 -17.99 -6.55 -27.22
N GLU A 99 -16.98 -7.31 -27.62
CA GLU A 99 -16.23 -8.07 -26.65
C GLU A 99 -15.43 -7.07 -25.85
N VAL A 100 -16.03 -6.57 -24.76
CA VAL A 100 -15.29 -6.09 -23.59
C VAL A 100 -14.21 -7.15 -23.38
N MET A 101 -12.93 -6.79 -23.61
CA MET A 101 -11.81 -7.69 -23.26
C MET A 101 -12.13 -8.18 -21.86
N GLU A 102 -12.47 -9.46 -21.72
CA GLU A 102 -12.90 -10.02 -20.44
C GLU A 102 -11.77 -9.76 -19.45
N GLU A 103 -12.01 -8.82 -18.53
CA GLU A 103 -11.06 -8.47 -17.47
C GLU A 103 -10.80 -9.73 -16.64
N VAL A 104 -9.54 -10.15 -16.61
CA VAL A 104 -9.10 -11.33 -15.87
C VAL A 104 -8.64 -10.89 -14.50
N LEU A 105 -9.36 -11.29 -13.46
CA LEU A 105 -9.01 -11.05 -12.07
C LEU A 105 -7.95 -12.05 -11.61
N VAL A 106 -6.91 -11.56 -10.94
CA VAL A 106 -6.00 -12.42 -10.17
C VAL A 106 -6.68 -12.73 -8.84
N VAL A 107 -6.92 -14.02 -8.61
CA VAL A 107 -7.58 -14.54 -7.41
C VAL A 107 -6.68 -15.59 -6.75
N ALA A 108 -7.13 -16.11 -5.59
CA ALA A 108 -6.38 -17.14 -4.87
C ALA A 108 -5.98 -18.33 -5.81
N TYR A 109 -4.67 -18.57 -5.88
CA TYR A 109 -4.05 -19.68 -6.60
C TYR A 109 -4.41 -19.77 -8.09
N GLY A 110 -4.70 -18.63 -8.76
CA GLY A 110 -5.00 -18.60 -10.17
C GLY A 110 -5.63 -17.31 -10.65
N THR A 111 -6.24 -17.40 -11.83
CA THR A 111 -6.98 -16.29 -12.43
C THR A 111 -8.42 -16.70 -12.69
N ALA A 112 -9.35 -15.75 -12.62
CA ALA A 112 -10.75 -15.96 -12.99
C ALA A 112 -11.20 -14.86 -13.93
N LYS A 113 -12.06 -15.17 -14.88
CA LYS A 113 -12.76 -14.15 -15.67
C LYS A 113 -13.64 -13.33 -14.74
N LYS A 114 -13.65 -12.00 -14.86
CA LYS A 114 -14.50 -11.11 -14.04
C LYS A 114 -15.98 -11.47 -14.17
N SER A 115 -16.40 -11.88 -15.38
CA SER A 115 -17.75 -12.35 -15.62
C SER A 115 -18.11 -13.59 -14.80
N ALA A 116 -17.18 -14.52 -14.63
CA ALA A 116 -17.36 -15.77 -13.88
C ALA A 116 -17.14 -15.64 -12.38
N PHE A 117 -16.60 -14.51 -11.90
CA PHE A 117 -16.25 -14.33 -10.50
C PHE A 117 -17.49 -14.04 -9.65
N THR A 118 -17.72 -14.84 -8.60
CA THR A 118 -18.90 -14.77 -7.73
C THR A 118 -18.69 -13.87 -6.50
N GLY A 119 -17.45 -13.54 -6.18
CA GLY A 119 -17.07 -12.76 -5.01
C GLY A 119 -17.01 -11.25 -5.24
N SER A 120 -16.53 -10.54 -4.22
CA SER A 120 -16.26 -9.10 -4.25
C SER A 120 -14.77 -8.83 -4.38
N ALA A 121 -14.35 -8.33 -5.55
CA ALA A 121 -12.97 -7.95 -5.82
C ALA A 121 -12.90 -6.67 -6.66
N LYS A 122 -11.86 -5.86 -6.40
CA LYS A 122 -11.52 -4.71 -7.24
C LYS A 122 -10.08 -4.83 -7.71
N MET A 123 -9.85 -4.69 -9.00
CA MET A 123 -8.51 -4.68 -9.58
C MET A 123 -8.12 -3.26 -10.00
N ILE A 124 -6.89 -2.91 -9.73
CA ILE A 124 -6.24 -1.66 -10.06
C ILE A 124 -5.03 -1.99 -10.95
N HIS A 125 -4.96 -1.41 -12.13
CA HIS A 125 -3.88 -1.67 -13.10
C HIS A 125 -2.74 -0.65 -12.99
N THR A 126 -1.59 -0.98 -13.58
CA THR A 126 -0.37 -0.15 -13.60
C THR A 126 -0.64 1.33 -13.88
N GLU A 127 -1.49 1.63 -14.88
CA GLU A 127 -1.78 3.01 -15.30
C GLU A 127 -2.43 3.84 -14.19
N GLN A 128 -3.18 3.20 -13.29
CA GLN A 128 -3.78 3.86 -12.13
C GLN A 128 -2.78 3.98 -10.96
N ILE A 129 -1.92 2.96 -10.79
CA ILE A 129 -0.89 2.90 -9.74
C ILE A 129 0.16 3.99 -9.97
N THR A 130 0.58 4.20 -11.22
CA THR A 130 1.68 5.12 -11.57
C THR A 130 1.25 6.57 -11.83
N LYS A 131 -0.06 6.87 -11.78
CA LYS A 131 -0.59 8.25 -11.98
C LYS A 131 -0.11 9.25 -10.94
N ARG A 132 0.13 8.80 -9.73
CA ARG A 132 0.64 9.62 -8.62
C ARG A 132 2.03 9.11 -8.22
N PRO A 133 2.97 10.01 -7.94
CA PRO A 133 4.23 9.60 -7.31
C PRO A 133 3.91 9.18 -5.86
N VAL A 134 4.09 7.89 -5.56
CA VAL A 134 3.87 7.32 -4.23
C VAL A 134 5.11 6.54 -3.81
N THR A 135 5.42 6.57 -2.52
CA THR A 135 6.60 5.89 -1.97
C THR A 135 6.36 4.40 -1.85
N ASN A 136 5.16 4.01 -1.46
CA ASN A 136 4.77 2.60 -1.42
C ASN A 136 3.53 2.32 -2.29
N VAL A 137 3.43 1.06 -2.70
CA VAL A 137 2.39 0.61 -3.64
C VAL A 137 0.97 0.77 -3.06
N ILE A 138 0.81 0.72 -1.75
CA ILE A 138 -0.50 0.78 -1.09
C ILE A 138 -1.10 2.19 -1.12
N GLU A 139 -0.28 3.23 -1.06
CA GLU A 139 -0.75 4.61 -1.18
C GLU A 139 -1.50 4.86 -2.49
N SER A 140 -1.15 4.11 -3.55
CA SER A 140 -1.87 4.18 -4.83
C SER A 140 -3.32 3.72 -4.75
N LEU A 141 -3.70 2.94 -3.73
CA LEU A 141 -5.07 2.45 -3.52
C LEU A 141 -5.99 3.49 -2.87
N SER A 142 -5.44 4.59 -2.33
CA SER A 142 -6.21 5.63 -1.66
C SER A 142 -7.29 6.21 -2.58
N GLY A 143 -8.57 6.11 -2.17
CA GLY A 143 -9.72 6.55 -2.96
C GLY A 143 -10.02 5.70 -4.20
N GLN A 144 -9.27 4.58 -4.45
CA GLN A 144 -9.48 3.73 -5.62
C GLN A 144 -10.40 2.53 -5.35
N VAL A 145 -10.58 2.14 -4.10
CA VAL A 145 -11.34 0.94 -3.70
C VAL A 145 -12.41 1.32 -2.67
N ALA A 146 -13.68 1.10 -3.00
CA ALA A 146 -14.78 1.26 -2.05
C ALA A 146 -14.64 0.22 -0.92
N GLY A 147 -14.87 0.63 0.35
CA GLY A 147 -14.72 -0.22 1.52
C GLY A 147 -13.29 -0.39 2.03
N LEU A 148 -12.28 0.21 1.38
CA LEU A 148 -10.91 0.28 1.86
C LEU A 148 -10.68 1.64 2.54
N GLN A 149 -10.33 1.62 3.81
CA GLN A 149 -9.95 2.78 4.60
C GLN A 149 -8.44 2.78 4.77
N MET A 150 -7.83 3.93 4.55
CA MET A 150 -6.39 4.12 4.72
C MET A 150 -6.16 5.35 5.58
N THR A 151 -5.36 5.20 6.63
CA THR A 151 -4.99 6.28 7.53
C THR A 151 -3.47 6.35 7.63
N MET A 152 -2.92 7.51 7.30
CA MET A 152 -1.52 7.83 7.58
C MET A 152 -1.44 8.54 8.92
N THR A 153 -0.62 8.03 9.83
CA THR A 153 -0.45 8.62 11.16
C THR A 153 0.42 9.88 11.14
N ASN A 154 1.33 9.94 10.18
CA ASN A 154 2.21 11.09 9.92
C ASN A 154 2.58 11.16 8.43
N GLY A 155 3.22 12.23 8.02
CA GLY A 155 3.68 12.45 6.62
C GLY A 155 5.15 12.13 6.41
N GLN A 156 5.78 11.34 7.29
CA GLN A 156 7.18 11.00 7.17
C GLN A 156 7.43 10.08 5.96
N PRO A 157 8.44 10.36 5.12
CA PRO A 157 8.81 9.47 4.02
C PRO A 157 9.13 8.06 4.50
N GLY A 158 8.67 7.05 3.74
CA GLY A 158 8.89 5.66 4.09
C GLY A 158 7.98 5.08 5.19
N GLU A 159 7.03 5.86 5.73
CA GLU A 159 6.01 5.32 6.63
C GLU A 159 4.94 4.51 5.89
N THR A 160 4.33 3.59 6.62
CA THR A 160 3.30 2.71 6.10
C THR A 160 1.92 3.11 6.62
N PRO A 161 0.93 3.33 5.75
CA PRO A 161 -0.43 3.59 6.20
C PRO A 161 -1.04 2.37 6.91
N SER A 162 -1.89 2.62 7.89
CA SER A 162 -2.81 1.63 8.43
C SER A 162 -3.96 1.41 7.44
N ILE A 163 -4.32 0.14 7.22
CA ILE A 163 -5.31 -0.25 6.22
C ILE A 163 -6.38 -1.10 6.87
N LEU A 164 -7.63 -0.74 6.62
CA LEU A 164 -8.79 -1.52 7.03
C LEU A 164 -9.68 -1.79 5.81
N ILE A 165 -10.17 -3.03 5.70
CA ILE A 165 -11.15 -3.42 4.69
C ILE A 165 -12.47 -3.71 5.42
N ARG A 166 -13.52 -2.93 5.10
CA ARG A 166 -14.86 -3.05 5.71
C ARG A 166 -14.85 -2.91 7.25
N GLY A 167 -14.02 -1.98 7.77
CA GLY A 167 -13.94 -1.65 9.18
C GLY A 167 -13.09 -2.58 10.04
N ILE A 168 -13.13 -2.34 11.35
CA ILE A 168 -12.39 -3.11 12.37
C ILE A 168 -13.03 -4.48 12.50
N SER A 169 -12.23 -5.52 12.66
CA SER A 169 -12.69 -6.92 12.72
C SER A 169 -12.41 -7.62 14.04
N SER A 170 -11.58 -7.05 14.89
CA SER A 170 -11.20 -7.61 16.20
C SER A 170 -10.85 -6.50 17.17
N MET A 171 -10.98 -6.77 18.47
CA MET A 171 -10.58 -5.85 19.54
C MET A 171 -9.11 -6.03 19.95
N SER A 172 -8.58 -7.24 19.90
CA SER A 172 -7.23 -7.56 20.37
C SER A 172 -6.33 -8.18 19.30
N ALA A 173 -6.90 -8.87 18.31
CA ALA A 173 -6.12 -9.42 17.20
C ALA A 173 -5.83 -8.33 16.12
N LYS A 174 -4.77 -8.54 15.33
CA LYS A 174 -4.42 -7.64 14.23
C LYS A 174 -5.48 -7.63 13.13
N THR A 175 -5.81 -6.45 12.65
CA THR A 175 -6.89 -6.21 11.67
C THR A 175 -6.39 -5.89 10.26
N ASP A 176 -5.07 -5.87 10.04
CA ASP A 176 -4.48 -5.62 8.72
C ASP A 176 -4.85 -6.72 7.72
N PRO A 177 -5.08 -6.39 6.44
CA PRO A 177 -5.29 -7.40 5.40
C PRO A 177 -4.02 -8.23 5.14
N LEU A 178 -4.21 -9.43 4.60
CA LEU A 178 -3.09 -10.24 4.12
C LEU A 178 -2.53 -9.64 2.82
N ILE A 179 -1.22 -9.53 2.74
CA ILE A 179 -0.52 -9.21 1.49
C ILE A 179 -0.12 -10.50 0.81
N VAL A 180 -0.38 -10.58 -0.49
CA VAL A 180 0.08 -11.68 -1.35
C VAL A 180 0.87 -11.07 -2.50
N LEU A 181 2.14 -11.42 -2.64
CA LEU A 181 3.01 -10.96 -3.73
C LEU A 181 3.28 -12.13 -4.67
N ASP A 182 2.89 -12.01 -5.93
CA ASP A 182 3.04 -13.05 -6.97
C ASP A 182 2.54 -14.44 -6.52
N GLY A 183 1.43 -14.48 -5.77
CA GLY A 183 0.79 -15.70 -5.27
C GLY A 183 1.31 -16.21 -3.92
N MET A 184 2.33 -15.57 -3.33
CA MET A 184 2.92 -15.95 -2.05
C MET A 184 2.58 -14.96 -0.95
N PRO A 185 2.21 -15.40 0.26
CA PRO A 185 2.05 -14.54 1.43
C PRO A 185 3.34 -13.75 1.71
N TYR A 186 3.20 -12.44 1.88
CA TYR A 186 4.31 -11.51 1.97
C TYR A 186 4.35 -10.79 3.32
N GLU A 187 5.48 -10.86 4.03
CA GLU A 187 5.73 -10.22 5.33
C GLU A 187 6.88 -9.19 5.27
N GLY A 188 7.34 -8.85 4.06
CA GLY A 188 8.52 -8.00 3.85
C GLY A 188 8.31 -6.50 4.04
N GLY A 189 7.07 -6.03 4.24
CA GLY A 189 6.72 -4.61 4.36
C GLY A 189 6.44 -3.92 3.01
N TRP A 190 5.46 -3.01 3.03
CA TRP A 190 4.92 -2.35 1.84
C TRP A 190 5.94 -1.51 1.07
N ASN A 191 6.87 -0.86 1.80
CA ASN A 191 7.89 0.03 1.24
C ASN A 191 8.98 -0.70 0.43
N ASN A 192 9.05 -2.03 0.57
CA ASN A 192 10.03 -2.85 -0.14
C ASN A 192 9.55 -3.29 -1.54
N ILE A 193 8.32 -2.93 -1.91
CA ILE A 193 7.76 -3.21 -3.24
C ILE A 193 7.81 -1.92 -4.06
N ASN A 194 8.56 -1.94 -5.17
CA ASN A 194 8.61 -0.79 -6.07
C ASN A 194 7.29 -0.69 -6.88
N PRO A 195 6.53 0.43 -6.78
CA PRO A 195 5.30 0.62 -7.56
C PRO A 195 5.50 0.49 -9.08
N ALA A 196 6.69 0.84 -9.59
CA ALA A 196 7.02 0.71 -11.00
C ALA A 196 7.08 -0.75 -11.51
N ASP A 197 7.30 -1.72 -10.61
CA ASP A 197 7.32 -3.15 -10.93
C ASP A 197 5.95 -3.82 -10.88
N VAL A 198 4.91 -3.10 -10.43
CA VAL A 198 3.58 -3.68 -10.24
C VAL A 198 2.78 -3.62 -11.54
N GLU A 199 2.19 -4.75 -11.94
CA GLU A 199 1.26 -4.86 -13.07
C GLU A 199 -0.18 -4.60 -12.64
N SER A 200 -0.58 -5.20 -11.51
CA SER A 200 -1.92 -5.01 -10.95
C SER A 200 -1.99 -5.27 -9.46
N ILE A 201 -3.01 -4.69 -8.82
CA ILE A 201 -3.36 -4.95 -7.43
C ILE A 201 -4.82 -5.38 -7.39
N SER A 202 -5.10 -6.56 -6.84
CA SER A 202 -6.46 -7.04 -6.61
C SER A 202 -6.78 -6.99 -5.12
N VAL A 203 -7.84 -6.28 -4.75
CA VAL A 203 -8.34 -6.19 -3.37
C VAL A 203 -9.55 -7.10 -3.24
N LEU A 204 -9.42 -8.17 -2.47
CA LEU A 204 -10.46 -9.16 -2.19
C LEU A 204 -11.12 -8.82 -0.86
N LYS A 205 -12.46 -8.68 -0.84
CA LYS A 205 -13.17 -8.10 0.31
C LYS A 205 -14.17 -9.04 0.98
N ASP A 206 -14.54 -10.15 0.35
CA ASP A 206 -15.55 -11.10 0.85
C ASP A 206 -15.01 -12.52 1.03
N ALA A 207 -15.78 -13.38 1.69
CA ALA A 207 -15.38 -14.74 2.01
C ALA A 207 -15.21 -15.63 0.77
N ALA A 208 -16.03 -15.48 -0.27
CA ALA A 208 -15.89 -16.29 -1.48
C ALA A 208 -14.56 -16.05 -2.20
N SER A 209 -14.05 -14.82 -2.13
CA SER A 209 -12.75 -14.44 -2.71
C SER A 209 -11.56 -14.79 -1.82
N THR A 210 -11.70 -14.71 -0.49
CA THR A 210 -10.58 -14.79 0.45
C THR A 210 -10.48 -16.11 1.23
N ALA A 211 -11.52 -16.96 1.22
CA ALA A 211 -11.54 -18.23 1.98
C ALA A 211 -10.35 -19.15 1.68
N LEU A 212 -9.85 -19.15 0.44
CA LEU A 212 -8.69 -19.95 0.06
C LEU A 212 -7.37 -19.52 0.70
N TYR A 213 -7.28 -18.28 1.21
CA TYR A 213 -6.13 -17.80 1.99
C TYR A 213 -6.23 -18.14 3.49
N GLY A 214 -7.32 -18.80 3.88
CA GLY A 214 -7.54 -19.33 5.25
C GLY A 214 -7.52 -18.26 6.31
N ALA A 215 -6.96 -18.62 7.44
CA ALA A 215 -6.88 -17.81 8.65
C ALA A 215 -6.31 -16.39 8.45
N ARG A 216 -5.36 -16.24 7.54
CA ARG A 216 -4.74 -14.95 7.29
C ARG A 216 -5.57 -14.04 6.38
N GLY A 217 -6.58 -14.59 5.67
CA GLY A 217 -7.48 -13.86 4.77
C GLY A 217 -8.70 -13.22 5.45
N ALA A 218 -8.88 -13.40 6.75
CA ALA A 218 -10.07 -12.95 7.50
C ALA A 218 -10.34 -11.44 7.43
N ASN A 219 -9.29 -10.64 7.30
CA ASN A 219 -9.35 -9.18 7.22
C ASN A 219 -9.33 -8.63 5.79
N GLY A 220 -9.56 -9.52 4.80
CA GLY A 220 -9.38 -9.23 3.39
C GLY A 220 -7.97 -9.56 2.89
N VAL A 221 -7.81 -9.57 1.58
CA VAL A 221 -6.53 -9.91 0.93
C VAL A 221 -6.21 -8.89 -0.15
N ILE A 222 -4.97 -8.42 -0.16
CA ILE A 222 -4.43 -7.56 -1.20
C ILE A 222 -3.40 -8.37 -1.99
N ILE A 223 -3.74 -8.70 -3.24
CA ILE A 223 -2.86 -9.46 -4.14
C ILE A 223 -2.14 -8.46 -5.03
N ILE A 224 -0.82 -8.49 -4.99
CA ILE A 224 0.06 -7.68 -5.82
C ILE A 224 0.69 -8.60 -6.86
N THR A 225 0.43 -8.31 -8.13
CA THR A 225 1.04 -9.02 -9.25
C THR A 225 2.10 -8.13 -9.87
N THR A 226 3.31 -8.66 -10.00
CA THR A 226 4.41 -7.90 -10.60
C THR A 226 4.49 -8.15 -12.11
N LYS A 227 5.04 -7.16 -12.82
CA LYS A 227 5.25 -7.22 -14.25
C LYS A 227 6.02 -8.47 -14.67
N SER A 228 5.65 -9.01 -15.82
CA SER A 228 6.31 -10.14 -16.46
C SER A 228 6.57 -9.82 -17.93
N ALA A 229 7.55 -10.49 -18.51
CA ALA A 229 7.80 -10.37 -19.94
C ALA A 229 6.74 -11.13 -20.75
N LYS A 230 6.50 -10.67 -21.98
CA LYS A 230 5.75 -11.37 -23.02
C LYS A 230 6.73 -11.80 -24.12
N ALA A 231 6.34 -12.80 -24.90
CA ALA A 231 7.10 -13.16 -26.09
C ALA A 231 7.16 -11.98 -27.06
N GLY A 232 8.33 -11.70 -27.60
CA GLY A 232 8.60 -10.59 -28.52
C GLY A 232 9.97 -9.97 -28.26
N ASP A 233 10.28 -8.93 -29.02
CA ASP A 233 11.53 -8.18 -28.93
C ASP A 233 11.72 -7.53 -27.57
N ALA A 234 12.98 -7.34 -27.19
CA ALA A 234 13.32 -6.70 -25.92
C ALA A 234 12.84 -5.25 -25.90
N LYS A 235 12.00 -4.91 -24.91
CA LYS A 235 11.53 -3.56 -24.62
C LYS A 235 12.26 -3.02 -23.42
N ILE A 236 12.91 -1.88 -23.60
CA ILE A 236 13.55 -1.11 -22.53
C ILE A 236 12.65 0.08 -22.20
N THR A 237 12.34 0.25 -20.92
CA THR A 237 11.58 1.41 -20.42
C THR A 237 12.41 2.13 -19.38
N VAL A 238 12.56 3.44 -19.52
CA VAL A 238 13.19 4.32 -18.54
C VAL A 238 12.15 5.32 -18.08
N ASP A 239 11.99 5.44 -16.77
CA ASP A 239 11.06 6.36 -16.14
C ASP A 239 11.81 7.16 -15.08
N ALA A 240 11.71 8.49 -15.16
CA ALA A 240 12.31 9.40 -14.21
C ALA A 240 11.26 10.41 -13.75
N LYS A 241 11.14 10.59 -12.43
CA LYS A 241 10.14 11.48 -11.82
C LYS A 241 10.80 12.38 -10.79
N TRP A 242 10.42 13.65 -10.81
CA TRP A 242 10.75 14.61 -9.78
C TRP A 242 9.47 15.22 -9.25
N SER A 243 9.38 15.40 -7.93
CA SER A 243 8.27 16.11 -7.30
C SER A 243 8.75 16.93 -6.12
N ALA A 244 8.03 18.01 -5.84
CA ALA A 244 8.22 18.83 -4.66
C ALA A 244 7.09 18.53 -3.68
N ASN A 245 7.43 18.05 -2.50
CA ASN A 245 6.50 17.79 -1.42
C ASN A 245 6.42 19.05 -0.55
N THR A 246 5.21 19.53 -0.29
CA THR A 246 4.95 20.69 0.57
C THR A 246 3.93 20.35 1.63
N ARG A 247 3.90 21.13 2.71
CA ARG A 247 2.87 20.98 3.72
C ARG A 247 1.48 21.23 3.12
N GLY A 248 0.52 20.36 3.39
CA GLY A 248 -0.88 20.56 3.01
C GLY A 248 -1.53 21.66 3.86
N GLU A 249 -2.37 22.50 3.26
CA GLU A 249 -2.94 23.71 3.88
C GLU A 249 -4.14 23.43 4.80
N ILE A 250 -4.25 22.30 5.44
CA ILE A 250 -5.28 22.12 6.47
C ILE A 250 -4.71 22.55 7.81
N GLU A 251 -4.67 23.86 8.03
CA GLU A 251 -4.37 24.41 9.34
C GLU A 251 -5.67 24.70 10.09
N TYR A 252 -5.72 24.28 11.35
CA TYR A 252 -6.70 24.82 12.28
C TYR A 252 -6.36 26.28 12.55
N ASP A 253 -7.39 27.11 12.74
CA ASP A 253 -7.19 28.48 13.17
C ASP A 253 -6.60 28.49 14.59
N TYR A 254 -5.43 29.07 14.75
CA TYR A 254 -4.72 29.18 16.02
C TYR A 254 -4.09 30.56 16.16
N ILE A 255 -3.90 30.98 17.41
CA ILE A 255 -3.31 32.28 17.71
C ILE A 255 -1.85 32.30 17.29
N LYS A 256 -1.50 33.15 16.31
CA LYS A 256 -0.14 33.35 15.78
C LYS A 256 0.53 34.60 16.32
N ASP A 257 -0.26 35.60 16.74
CA ASP A 257 0.23 36.86 17.28
C ASP A 257 0.55 36.76 18.79
N PRO A 258 1.76 37.13 19.22
CA PRO A 258 2.15 37.09 20.63
C PRO A 258 1.28 37.97 21.54
N GLY A 259 0.86 39.15 21.07
CA GLY A 259 0.02 40.08 21.83
C GLY A 259 -1.38 39.48 22.05
N GLU A 260 -1.97 38.90 21.02
CA GLU A 260 -3.26 38.20 21.10
C GLU A 260 -3.17 37.01 22.08
N TYR A 261 -2.05 36.27 22.05
CA TYR A 261 -1.85 35.14 22.97
C TYR A 261 -1.80 35.63 24.44
N TYR A 262 -1.07 36.71 24.73
CA TYR A 262 -1.05 37.30 26.10
C TYR A 262 -2.43 37.84 26.52
N GLN A 263 -3.18 38.45 25.61
CA GLN A 263 -4.54 38.92 25.91
C GLN A 263 -5.48 37.75 26.26
N ALA A 264 -5.43 36.67 25.47
CA ALA A 264 -6.23 35.47 25.73
C ALA A 264 -5.87 34.82 27.08
N HIS A 265 -4.56 34.69 27.37
CA HIS A 265 -4.08 34.10 28.60
C HIS A 265 -4.39 34.94 29.80
N TYR A 266 -4.21 36.27 29.69
CA TYR A 266 -4.61 37.25 30.70
C TYR A 266 -6.10 37.10 31.02
N LYS A 267 -6.96 37.07 30.02
CA LYS A 267 -8.42 36.96 30.22
C LYS A 267 -8.78 35.68 30.98
N ALA A 268 -8.12 34.56 30.69
CA ALA A 268 -8.31 33.32 31.44
C ALA A 268 -7.91 33.46 32.91
N LEU A 269 -6.75 34.05 33.19
CA LEU A 269 -6.28 34.29 34.55
C LEU A 269 -7.13 35.32 35.31
N TYR A 270 -7.52 36.40 34.63
CA TYR A 270 -8.40 37.41 35.23
C TYR A 270 -9.73 36.79 35.67
N ASN A 271 -10.36 36.03 34.82
CA ASN A 271 -11.59 35.29 35.13
C ASN A 271 -11.41 34.30 36.29
N TYR A 272 -10.28 33.61 36.34
CA TYR A 272 -9.95 32.69 37.43
C TYR A 272 -9.83 33.43 38.75
N TYR A 273 -9.06 34.53 38.81
CA TYR A 273 -8.90 35.34 40.04
C TYR A 273 -10.20 35.99 40.49
N LEU A 274 -10.98 36.52 39.55
CA LEU A 274 -12.27 37.15 39.84
C LEU A 274 -13.30 36.14 40.35
N ASN A 275 -13.51 35.06 39.63
CA ASN A 275 -14.64 34.13 39.85
C ASN A 275 -14.31 32.95 40.78
N ALA A 276 -13.12 32.35 40.66
CA ALA A 276 -12.74 31.19 41.45
C ALA A 276 -12.03 31.59 42.77
N GLN A 277 -11.27 32.69 42.74
CA GLN A 277 -10.54 33.17 43.91
C GLN A 277 -11.28 34.31 44.63
N GLY A 278 -12.40 34.81 44.12
CA GLY A 278 -13.24 35.84 44.74
C GLY A 278 -12.55 37.21 44.89
N GLN A 279 -11.54 37.53 44.10
CA GLN A 279 -10.85 38.80 44.12
C GLN A 279 -11.72 39.92 43.55
N THR A 280 -11.49 41.17 44.02
CA THR A 280 -12.09 42.33 43.36
C THR A 280 -11.53 42.53 41.95
N PRO A 281 -12.24 43.26 41.04
CA PRO A 281 -11.76 43.49 39.68
C PRO A 281 -10.34 44.10 39.62
N ASP A 282 -10.01 45.03 40.50
CA ASP A 282 -8.67 45.65 40.56
C ASP A 282 -7.61 44.66 41.07
N GLN A 283 -7.94 43.84 42.07
CA GLN A 283 -7.05 42.79 42.56
C GLN A 283 -6.82 41.69 41.47
N ALA A 284 -7.89 41.24 40.81
CA ALA A 284 -7.81 40.26 39.72
C ALA A 284 -6.98 40.79 38.54
N TYR A 285 -7.11 42.10 38.21
CA TYR A 285 -6.29 42.76 37.19
C TYR A 285 -4.79 42.69 37.52
N VAL A 286 -4.40 43.04 38.74
CA VAL A 286 -3.01 42.99 39.21
C VAL A 286 -2.51 41.55 39.24
N SER A 287 -3.27 40.66 39.85
CA SER A 287 -2.91 39.23 39.99
C SER A 287 -2.71 38.58 38.63
N ALA A 288 -3.62 38.83 37.69
CA ALA A 288 -3.53 38.22 36.33
C ALA A 288 -2.28 38.72 35.57
N ASN A 289 -2.00 40.03 35.57
CA ASN A 289 -0.82 40.57 34.91
C ASN A 289 0.49 40.08 35.53
N THR A 290 0.57 40.07 36.86
CA THR A 290 1.77 39.66 37.59
C THR A 290 2.06 38.17 37.42
N ASN A 291 1.04 37.34 37.56
CA ASN A 291 1.21 35.89 37.46
C ASN A 291 1.42 35.42 36.01
N MET A 292 0.78 36.05 35.01
CA MET A 292 0.95 35.72 33.62
C MET A 292 2.41 35.71 33.13
N ILE A 293 3.18 36.70 33.52
CA ILE A 293 4.61 36.83 33.19
C ILE A 293 5.54 36.21 34.23
N GLY A 294 4.97 35.66 35.32
CA GLY A 294 5.71 35.00 36.39
C GLY A 294 6.29 33.66 35.99
N THR A 295 7.22 33.14 36.81
CA THR A 295 7.90 31.86 36.55
C THR A 295 7.18 30.65 37.15
N ASN A 296 6.11 30.85 37.92
CA ASN A 296 5.35 29.81 38.57
C ASN A 296 4.22 29.32 37.63
N SER A 297 4.40 28.17 37.02
CA SER A 297 3.41 27.56 36.14
C SER A 297 2.10 27.17 36.84
N GLN A 298 2.13 26.86 38.15
CA GLN A 298 0.92 26.52 38.91
C GLN A 298 -0.03 27.71 39.07
N THR A 299 0.49 28.94 39.02
CA THR A 299 -0.31 30.18 39.03
C THR A 299 -0.59 30.72 37.64
N GLY A 300 -0.30 29.96 36.59
CA GLY A 300 -0.51 30.31 35.17
C GLY A 300 0.63 31.14 34.56
N GLY A 301 1.82 31.13 35.17
CA GLY A 301 2.99 31.86 34.67
C GLY A 301 3.53 31.28 33.37
N LEU A 302 3.75 32.14 32.38
CA LEU A 302 4.35 31.82 31.10
C LEU A 302 5.87 31.90 31.09
N SER A 303 6.46 32.43 32.16
CA SER A 303 7.90 32.72 32.36
C SER A 303 8.49 33.73 31.39
N TYR A 304 8.10 33.72 30.14
CA TYR A 304 8.61 34.60 29.08
C TYR A 304 7.72 35.83 28.94
N ASN A 305 8.36 37.02 28.88
CA ASN A 305 7.75 38.25 28.43
C ASN A 305 8.61 38.85 27.32
N VAL A 306 8.08 38.82 26.10
CA VAL A 306 8.78 39.26 24.87
C VAL A 306 8.53 40.74 24.55
N TYR A 307 7.76 41.45 25.36
CA TYR A 307 7.48 42.86 25.17
C TYR A 307 8.21 43.72 26.20
N SER A 308 8.75 44.85 25.76
CA SER A 308 9.17 45.95 26.59
C SER A 308 8.07 47.00 26.64
N TYR A 309 7.79 47.58 27.81
CA TYR A 309 6.79 48.64 28.03
C TYR A 309 7.25 49.54 29.17
N PRO A 310 6.68 50.77 29.32
CA PRO A 310 7.10 51.74 30.35
C PRO A 310 7.05 51.17 31.77
N GLU A 311 8.00 51.62 32.61
CA GLU A 311 8.06 51.22 34.00
C GLU A 311 6.81 51.66 34.77
N GLY A 312 6.28 50.82 35.62
CA GLY A 312 5.05 51.03 36.37
C GLY A 312 3.76 50.70 35.62
N GLU A 313 3.81 50.36 34.34
CA GLU A 313 2.68 49.89 33.57
C GLU A 313 2.63 48.34 33.53
N TYR A 314 1.47 47.79 33.16
CA TYR A 314 1.30 46.35 32.91
C TYR A 314 1.26 46.04 31.42
N LEU A 315 1.59 44.78 31.05
CA LEU A 315 1.56 44.32 29.69
C LEU A 315 0.14 44.35 29.10
N ILE A 316 -0.87 44.01 29.89
CA ILE A 316 -2.27 44.06 29.46
C ILE A 316 -2.97 45.19 30.26
N GLY A 317 -3.62 46.10 29.55
CA GLY A 317 -4.39 47.20 30.14
C GLY A 317 -5.68 46.73 30.81
N LYS A 318 -6.32 47.65 31.60
CA LYS A 318 -7.62 47.38 32.24
C LYS A 318 -8.76 47.07 31.27
N ASN A 319 -8.59 47.44 30.00
CA ASN A 319 -9.49 47.09 28.91
C ASN A 319 -9.30 45.68 28.37
N GLY A 320 -8.34 44.90 28.90
CA GLY A 320 -8.01 43.55 28.46
C GLY A 320 -7.20 43.48 27.17
N LEU A 321 -6.74 44.62 26.65
CA LEU A 321 -5.94 44.70 25.42
C LEU A 321 -4.46 44.92 25.76
N LEU A 322 -3.57 44.55 24.82
CA LEU A 322 -2.14 44.78 24.89
C LEU A 322 -1.88 46.27 25.12
N ASN A 323 -0.92 46.59 26.00
CA ASN A 323 -0.50 47.96 26.24
C ASN A 323 -0.05 48.65 24.95
N PRO A 324 -0.62 49.79 24.55
CA PRO A 324 -0.31 50.44 23.27
C PRO A 324 1.15 50.92 23.18
N ASN A 325 1.83 51.06 24.32
CA ASN A 325 3.25 51.43 24.42
C ASN A 325 4.17 50.20 24.42
N ALA A 326 3.61 48.97 24.42
CA ALA A 326 4.40 47.75 24.39
C ALA A 326 5.07 47.57 23.02
N LYS A 327 6.37 47.34 23.03
CA LYS A 327 7.19 47.06 21.84
C LYS A 327 7.75 45.65 21.91
N LEU A 328 7.66 44.93 20.83
CA LEU A 328 8.23 43.58 20.73
C LEU A 328 9.75 43.64 20.89
N GLY A 329 10.30 42.76 21.68
CA GLY A 329 11.73 42.67 21.98
C GLY A 329 12.00 43.14 23.43
N ARG A 330 12.63 42.25 24.21
CA ARG A 330 13.00 42.53 25.62
C ARG A 330 14.30 41.83 25.96
N ILE A 331 15.19 42.52 26.70
CA ILE A 331 16.41 41.91 27.22
C ILE A 331 16.11 41.30 28.61
N VAL A 332 16.38 40.01 28.78
CA VAL A 332 16.24 39.26 30.05
C VAL A 332 17.46 38.36 30.23
N ASN A 333 18.12 38.48 31.38
CA ASN A 333 19.30 37.68 31.74
C ASN A 333 20.43 37.68 30.67
N GLY A 334 20.59 38.82 29.94
CA GLY A 334 21.60 38.98 28.91
C GLY A 334 21.19 38.45 27.53
N TYR A 335 19.95 37.98 27.38
CA TYR A 335 19.39 37.49 26.09
C TYR A 335 18.31 38.47 25.58
N TYR A 336 18.28 38.68 24.26
CA TYR A 336 17.20 39.40 23.62
C TYR A 336 16.06 38.44 23.25
N LEU A 337 14.91 38.62 23.92
CA LEU A 337 13.72 37.82 23.71
C LEU A 337 12.87 38.39 22.57
N THR A 338 12.70 37.62 21.50
CA THR A 338 11.74 37.87 20.42
C THR A 338 11.21 36.53 19.97
N PRO A 339 9.92 36.39 19.71
CA PRO A 339 9.37 35.11 19.28
C PRO A 339 9.79 34.80 17.87
N ASP A 340 9.79 33.50 17.52
CA ASP A 340 10.02 32.98 16.17
C ASP A 340 8.82 32.16 15.70
N ASN A 341 8.66 32.00 14.40
CA ASN A 341 7.66 31.10 13.83
C ASN A 341 8.18 29.67 13.82
N TRP A 342 7.77 28.88 14.80
CA TRP A 342 8.17 27.47 14.96
C TRP A 342 7.69 26.60 13.81
N VAL A 343 6.51 26.89 13.23
CA VAL A 343 5.94 26.11 12.12
C VAL A 343 6.76 26.31 10.85
N ASP A 344 7.06 27.56 10.48
CA ASP A 344 7.84 27.85 9.29
C ASP A 344 9.30 27.36 9.42
N ALA A 345 9.84 27.33 10.63
CA ALA A 345 11.18 26.79 10.89
C ALA A 345 11.24 25.25 10.86
N THR A 346 10.12 24.58 11.15
CA THR A 346 10.04 23.11 11.17
C THR A 346 9.89 22.52 9.77
N TYR A 347 9.14 23.20 8.90
CA TYR A 347 8.76 22.66 7.60
C TYR A 347 9.41 23.39 6.43
N HIS A 348 9.77 22.65 5.41
CA HIS A 348 10.29 23.20 4.15
C HIS A 348 9.71 22.43 2.95
N THR A 349 9.92 22.97 1.75
CA THR A 349 9.63 22.24 0.52
C THR A 349 10.71 21.18 0.31
N ALA A 350 10.31 19.93 0.19
CA ALA A 350 11.20 18.78 0.07
C ALA A 350 11.22 18.23 -1.35
N LEU A 351 12.38 17.76 -1.82
CA LEU A 351 12.56 17.15 -3.12
C LEU A 351 12.35 15.63 -3.05
N ARG A 352 11.65 15.09 -4.04
CA ARG A 352 11.57 13.65 -4.29
C ARG A 352 12.05 13.33 -5.69
N GLN A 353 12.92 12.34 -5.83
CA GLN A 353 13.50 11.87 -7.08
C GLN A 353 13.31 10.36 -7.20
N GLU A 354 12.87 9.91 -8.35
CA GLU A 354 12.68 8.48 -8.62
C GLU A 354 13.13 8.13 -10.02
N TYR A 355 13.93 7.08 -10.15
CA TYR A 355 14.47 6.59 -11.41
C TYR A 355 14.23 5.08 -11.51
N ASN A 356 13.58 4.65 -12.57
CA ASN A 356 13.30 3.24 -12.83
C ASN A 356 13.74 2.87 -14.24
N VAL A 357 14.41 1.73 -14.35
CA VAL A 357 14.78 1.12 -15.63
C VAL A 357 14.29 -0.30 -15.63
N ASN A 358 13.55 -0.72 -16.64
CA ASN A 358 13.17 -2.12 -16.80
C ASN A 358 13.40 -2.61 -18.23
N ILE A 359 13.70 -3.89 -18.34
CA ILE A 359 13.93 -4.62 -19.59
C ILE A 359 13.04 -5.84 -19.56
N SER A 360 12.24 -6.02 -20.60
CA SER A 360 11.36 -7.18 -20.75
C SER A 360 11.38 -7.70 -22.18
N GLY A 361 11.44 -9.02 -22.34
CA GLY A 361 11.42 -9.64 -23.66
C GLY A 361 11.64 -11.15 -23.58
N GLY A 362 11.66 -11.80 -24.73
CA GLY A 362 11.91 -13.24 -24.80
C GLY A 362 11.19 -13.92 -25.95
N SER A 363 11.27 -15.22 -25.97
CA SER A 363 10.59 -16.08 -26.92
C SER A 363 9.38 -16.76 -26.29
N ASP A 364 8.63 -17.56 -27.06
CA ASP A 364 7.56 -18.40 -26.54
C ASP A 364 8.05 -19.41 -25.48
N LYS A 365 9.36 -19.76 -25.54
CA LYS A 365 9.96 -20.71 -24.59
C LYS A 365 10.56 -20.05 -23.36
N ALA A 366 11.17 -18.88 -23.50
CA ALA A 366 11.89 -18.22 -22.42
C ALA A 366 11.56 -16.74 -22.38
N GLN A 367 11.13 -16.25 -21.24
CA GLN A 367 10.77 -14.84 -21.01
C GLN A 367 11.51 -14.32 -19.81
N ILE A 368 12.02 -13.09 -19.90
CA ILE A 368 12.84 -12.46 -18.88
C ILE A 368 12.35 -11.03 -18.68
N TYR A 369 12.05 -10.68 -17.43
CA TYR A 369 11.84 -9.32 -16.95
C TYR A 369 12.93 -9.00 -15.93
N ALA A 370 13.61 -7.87 -16.12
CA ALA A 370 14.57 -7.34 -15.15
C ALA A 370 14.27 -5.87 -14.90
N SER A 371 14.42 -5.41 -13.65
CA SER A 371 14.26 -4.00 -13.30
C SER A 371 15.29 -3.55 -12.27
N PHE A 372 15.58 -2.26 -12.31
CA PHE A 372 16.34 -1.53 -11.30
C PHE A 372 15.60 -0.23 -10.98
N GLY A 373 15.47 0.10 -9.70
CA GLY A 373 14.84 1.31 -9.21
C GLY A 373 15.66 2.00 -8.13
N TYR A 374 15.69 3.33 -8.16
CA TYR A 374 16.23 4.21 -7.14
C TYR A 374 15.21 5.25 -6.77
N LEU A 375 14.96 5.43 -5.48
CA LEU A 375 14.12 6.47 -4.89
C LEU A 375 14.93 7.22 -3.85
N ASP A 376 14.84 8.55 -3.90
CA ASP A 376 15.39 9.47 -2.91
C ASP A 376 14.31 10.50 -2.59
N GLU A 377 13.84 10.51 -1.35
CA GLU A 377 12.72 11.34 -0.92
C GLU A 377 13.06 12.05 0.39
N ASP A 378 13.26 13.37 0.29
CA ASP A 378 13.37 14.22 1.46
C ASP A 378 11.99 14.41 2.11
N GLY A 379 11.95 14.45 3.44
CA GLY A 379 10.76 14.82 4.19
C GLY A 379 10.61 16.33 4.33
N ILE A 380 9.36 16.78 4.44
CA ILE A 380 9.07 18.21 4.65
C ILE A 380 9.53 18.74 6.00
N ALA A 381 9.84 17.86 6.96
CA ALA A 381 10.44 18.23 8.24
C ALA A 381 11.94 17.92 8.23
N GLN A 382 12.73 18.83 8.80
CA GLN A 382 14.18 18.68 8.89
C GLN A 382 14.59 17.37 9.58
N GLY A 383 15.60 16.68 9.03
CA GLY A 383 16.13 15.43 9.57
C GLY A 383 15.29 14.20 9.23
N SER A 384 14.34 14.30 8.30
CA SER A 384 13.58 13.17 7.80
C SER A 384 13.84 12.93 6.31
N ASP A 385 14.14 11.70 5.94
CA ASP A 385 14.32 11.27 4.55
C ASP A 385 14.10 9.76 4.41
N TYR A 386 13.93 9.32 3.16
CA TYR A 386 13.80 7.92 2.80
C TYR A 386 14.48 7.63 1.47
N ASN A 387 15.41 6.67 1.49
CA ASN A 387 16.14 6.21 0.31
C ASN A 387 15.84 4.73 0.06
N ARG A 388 15.66 4.34 -1.21
CA ARG A 388 15.41 2.95 -1.57
C ARG A 388 16.08 2.59 -2.91
N ILE A 389 16.79 1.45 -2.90
CA ILE A 389 17.32 0.79 -4.11
C ILE A 389 16.59 -0.55 -4.26
N THR A 390 16.09 -0.83 -5.45
CA THR A 390 15.41 -2.10 -5.76
C THR A 390 16.01 -2.74 -7.00
N GLY A 391 16.10 -4.05 -6.99
CA GLY A 391 16.44 -4.85 -8.16
C GLY A 391 15.55 -6.09 -8.23
N ARG A 392 15.07 -6.43 -9.43
CA ARG A 392 14.20 -7.60 -9.65
C ARG A 392 14.61 -8.35 -10.91
N LEU A 393 14.53 -9.66 -10.84
CA LEU A 393 14.68 -10.57 -11.99
C LEU A 393 13.56 -11.62 -11.93
N LYS A 394 12.71 -11.65 -12.96
CA LYS A 394 11.64 -12.64 -13.12
C LYS A 394 11.80 -13.36 -14.44
N THR A 395 11.86 -14.68 -14.38
CA THR A 395 12.07 -15.54 -15.55
C THR A 395 11.03 -16.64 -15.60
N THR A 396 10.63 -17.02 -16.81
CA THR A 396 9.82 -18.21 -17.04
C THR A 396 10.40 -19.01 -18.22
N TYR A 397 10.34 -20.34 -18.14
CA TYR A 397 10.85 -21.23 -19.17
C TYR A 397 9.92 -22.41 -19.39
N GLN A 398 9.47 -22.58 -20.65
CA GLN A 398 8.69 -23.71 -21.12
C GLN A 398 9.62 -24.85 -21.56
N ALA A 399 9.99 -25.71 -20.63
CA ALA A 399 10.98 -26.78 -20.89
C ALA A 399 10.46 -27.86 -21.81
N LYS A 400 9.19 -28.22 -21.66
CA LYS A 400 8.43 -29.15 -22.47
C LYS A 400 6.99 -28.64 -22.63
N PRO A 401 6.21 -29.09 -23.65
CA PRO A 401 4.80 -28.68 -23.75
C PRO A 401 3.97 -28.95 -22.49
N TRP A 402 4.37 -29.92 -21.69
CA TRP A 402 3.70 -30.33 -20.46
C TRP A 402 4.40 -29.79 -19.19
N MET A 403 5.58 -29.14 -19.29
CA MET A 403 6.36 -28.68 -18.11
C MET A 403 6.86 -27.26 -18.28
N ARG A 404 6.44 -26.37 -17.39
CA ARG A 404 6.91 -24.98 -17.27
C ARG A 404 7.46 -24.74 -15.89
N PHE A 405 8.50 -23.92 -15.76
CA PHE A 405 8.99 -23.44 -14.49
C PHE A 405 9.33 -21.95 -14.56
N GLY A 406 9.37 -21.31 -13.44
CA GLY A 406 9.78 -19.92 -13.35
C GLY A 406 10.36 -19.61 -11.97
N ALA A 407 11.09 -18.52 -11.93
CA ALA A 407 11.65 -17.95 -10.73
C ALA A 407 11.54 -16.43 -10.77
N ASN A 408 11.33 -15.83 -9.61
CA ASN A 408 11.31 -14.38 -9.40
C ASN A 408 12.14 -14.08 -8.15
N ILE A 409 13.13 -13.22 -8.27
CA ILE A 409 13.99 -12.79 -7.19
C ILE A 409 13.97 -11.27 -7.15
N SER A 410 13.75 -10.69 -5.98
CA SER A 410 13.88 -9.25 -5.78
C SER A 410 14.67 -8.94 -4.53
N TYR A 411 15.52 -7.91 -4.63
CA TYR A 411 16.26 -7.36 -3.52
C TYR A 411 15.93 -5.89 -3.35
N THR A 412 15.75 -5.48 -2.09
CA THR A 412 15.50 -4.08 -1.73
C THR A 412 16.41 -3.70 -0.57
N HIS A 413 17.15 -2.61 -0.74
CA HIS A 413 17.84 -1.91 0.34
C HIS A 413 17.14 -0.59 0.58
N SER A 414 16.83 -0.27 1.86
CA SER A 414 16.22 1.00 2.23
C SER A 414 16.85 1.59 3.48
N ILE A 415 16.91 2.93 3.51
CA ILE A 415 17.34 3.72 4.65
C ILE A 415 16.25 4.75 4.92
N GLN A 416 15.82 4.84 6.18
CA GLN A 416 14.87 5.83 6.66
C GLN A 416 15.50 6.59 7.82
N ASN A 417 15.55 7.90 7.73
CA ASN A 417 15.84 8.78 8.84
C ASN A 417 14.56 9.46 9.29
N ALA A 418 14.32 9.47 10.60
CA ALA A 418 13.15 10.09 11.20
C ALA A 418 13.55 11.39 11.93
N ALA A 419 12.72 12.41 11.82
CA ALA A 419 12.91 13.63 12.59
C ALA A 419 12.69 13.38 14.10
N ALA A 420 13.45 14.04 14.94
CA ALA A 420 13.38 13.95 16.40
C ALA A 420 12.11 14.61 16.96
N GLY A 421 10.94 14.01 16.76
CA GLY A 421 9.70 14.34 17.49
C GLY A 421 9.14 15.77 17.39
N GLY A 422 9.61 16.60 16.45
CA GLY A 422 9.34 18.02 16.43
C GLY A 422 7.96 18.49 15.93
N PHE A 423 7.17 17.63 15.29
CA PHE A 423 5.94 18.03 14.60
C PHE A 423 4.88 18.62 15.54
N ALA A 424 4.56 17.90 16.61
CA ALA A 424 3.60 18.37 17.60
C ALA A 424 4.11 19.62 18.32
N GLN A 425 5.42 19.72 18.54
CA GLN A 425 6.02 20.87 19.21
C GLN A 425 5.85 22.16 18.42
N ALA A 426 5.96 22.13 17.08
CA ALA A 426 5.78 23.29 16.23
C ALA A 426 4.41 23.97 16.43
N PHE A 427 3.34 23.20 16.60
CA PHE A 427 1.98 23.70 16.82
C PHE A 427 1.62 23.89 18.29
N ASN A 428 2.24 23.13 19.22
CA ASN A 428 1.95 23.20 20.64
C ASN A 428 2.80 24.25 21.38
N THR A 429 3.80 24.82 20.72
CA THR A 429 4.62 25.89 21.31
C THR A 429 3.91 27.23 21.09
N ALA A 430 3.66 27.93 22.21
CA ALA A 430 2.99 29.23 22.14
C ALA A 430 3.83 30.26 21.35
N PRO A 431 3.18 31.18 20.60
CA PRO A 431 3.85 32.15 19.71
C PRO A 431 4.62 33.25 20.46
N ILE A 432 4.90 33.05 21.74
CA ILE A 432 5.69 33.94 22.59
C ILE A 432 7.10 33.40 22.86
N TYR A 433 7.39 32.13 22.52
CA TYR A 433 8.67 31.53 22.84
C TYR A 433 9.65 31.66 21.67
N PRO A 434 10.89 32.16 21.94
CA PRO A 434 11.96 32.17 20.96
C PRO A 434 12.34 30.76 20.53
N LEU A 435 12.73 30.61 19.27
CA LEU A 435 13.38 29.39 18.76
C LEU A 435 14.88 29.44 19.02
N TYR A 436 15.49 30.63 18.82
CA TYR A 436 16.93 30.88 18.93
C TYR A 436 17.29 31.68 20.15
N LEU A 437 18.49 31.45 20.68
CA LEU A 437 19.11 32.36 21.64
C LEU A 437 19.77 33.54 20.90
N ARG A 438 19.50 34.77 21.39
CA ARG A 438 20.05 35.97 20.77
C ARG A 438 20.79 36.81 21.81
N ASP A 439 21.88 37.42 21.37
CA ASP A 439 22.62 38.41 22.22
C ASP A 439 21.78 39.68 22.46
N THR A 440 22.28 40.59 23.23
CA THR A 440 21.58 41.86 23.56
C THR A 440 21.32 42.77 22.35
N ASN A 441 21.98 42.54 21.23
CA ASN A 441 21.79 43.22 19.95
C ASN A 441 20.78 42.53 19.04
N GLY A 442 20.22 41.40 19.46
CA GLY A 442 19.26 40.59 18.69
C GLY A 442 19.89 39.63 17.67
N LYS A 443 21.21 39.48 17.62
CA LYS A 443 21.90 38.55 16.76
C LYS A 443 21.85 37.14 17.34
N ILE A 444 21.55 36.13 16.47
CA ILE A 444 21.58 34.71 16.86
C ILE A 444 22.98 34.36 17.35
N MET A 445 23.05 33.76 18.54
CA MET A 445 24.29 33.30 19.14
C MET A 445 24.71 31.97 18.50
N GLN A 446 26.01 31.70 18.47
CA GLN A 446 26.58 30.48 17.92
C GLN A 446 27.53 29.81 18.92
N ASP A 447 27.54 28.49 18.93
CA ASP A 447 28.50 27.64 19.63
C ASP A 447 29.25 26.73 18.63
N LYS A 448 30.03 25.78 19.11
CA LYS A 448 30.75 24.77 18.28
C LYS A 448 29.82 23.86 17.48
N ASN A 449 28.53 23.79 17.82
CA ASN A 449 27.50 22.98 17.18
C ASN A 449 26.58 23.84 16.25
N GLY A 450 26.97 25.08 15.92
CA GLY A 450 26.21 26.00 15.08
C GLY A 450 25.33 26.95 15.88
N ASP A 451 24.19 27.34 15.32
CA ASP A 451 23.25 28.27 15.98
C ASP A 451 22.76 27.69 17.30
N MET A 452 22.70 28.57 18.31
CA MET A 452 22.17 28.24 19.65
C MET A 452 20.66 28.43 19.68
N TYR A 453 19.98 27.43 20.21
CA TYR A 453 18.53 27.34 20.31
C TYR A 453 18.05 27.45 21.74
N ASP A 454 16.83 27.99 21.92
CA ASP A 454 16.19 28.02 23.23
C ASP A 454 15.50 26.68 23.54
N PHE A 455 16.03 25.96 24.51
CA PHE A 455 15.44 24.72 25.04
C PHE A 455 14.43 24.95 26.15
N GLY A 456 14.22 26.22 26.59
CA GLY A 456 13.32 26.57 27.68
C GLY A 456 13.77 26.05 29.02
N VAL A 457 15.08 26.02 29.28
CA VAL A 457 15.70 25.74 30.60
C VAL A 457 16.75 26.76 30.91
N SER A 458 16.74 27.28 32.15
CA SER A 458 17.57 28.42 32.57
C SER A 458 19.08 28.14 32.65
N ASN A 459 19.48 26.88 32.62
CA ASN A 459 20.89 26.47 32.53
C ASN A 459 21.43 26.46 31.08
N GLN A 460 20.56 26.58 30.09
CA GLN A 460 20.91 26.59 28.65
C GLN A 460 20.22 27.75 27.89
N GLY A 461 19.62 28.72 28.61
CA GLY A 461 18.87 29.81 28.01
C GLY A 461 18.39 30.83 29.04
N PRO A 462 17.54 31.78 28.65
CA PRO A 462 17.16 32.91 29.49
C PRO A 462 16.27 32.52 30.69
N LEU A 463 15.36 31.57 30.51
CA LEU A 463 14.28 31.24 31.44
C LEU A 463 13.84 29.77 31.32
N ASN A 464 13.10 29.28 32.33
CA ASN A 464 12.43 28.00 32.27
C ASN A 464 11.06 28.16 31.61
N ARG A 465 10.83 27.42 30.53
CA ARG A 465 9.54 27.38 29.85
C ARG A 465 8.62 26.40 30.56
N PRO A 466 7.36 26.76 30.88
CA PRO A 466 6.44 25.88 31.61
C PRO A 466 5.90 24.72 30.78
N ILE A 467 5.91 24.85 29.44
CA ILE A 467 5.44 23.82 28.49
C ILE A 467 6.62 23.39 27.63
N ASN A 468 6.77 22.10 27.45
CA ASN A 468 7.88 21.50 26.70
C ASN A 468 9.27 21.97 27.12
N PRO A 469 9.59 21.97 28.44
CA PRO A 469 10.92 22.36 28.93
C PRO A 469 11.96 21.32 28.43
N ASN A 470 13.20 21.76 28.30
CA ASN A 470 14.33 20.96 27.88
C ASN A 470 14.11 20.29 26.50
N SER A 471 13.39 20.97 25.62
CA SER A 471 13.07 20.43 24.27
C SER A 471 13.08 21.53 23.22
N ASN A 472 13.75 21.25 22.09
CA ASN A 472 13.67 22.02 20.85
C ASN A 472 13.77 21.04 19.67
N GLY A 473 12.62 20.65 19.14
CA GLY A 473 12.54 19.60 18.14
C GLY A 473 13.36 19.84 16.86
N ILE A 474 13.54 21.11 16.47
CA ILE A 474 14.32 21.49 15.29
C ILE A 474 15.81 21.22 15.55
N LYS A 475 16.36 21.70 16.67
CA LYS A 475 17.76 21.44 17.01
C LYS A 475 18.02 19.96 17.27
N LEU A 476 17.10 19.28 17.94
CA LEU A 476 17.22 17.83 18.17
C LEU A 476 17.20 17.05 16.85
N SER A 477 16.36 17.43 15.86
CA SER A 477 16.36 16.79 14.53
C SER A 477 17.67 17.00 13.75
N GLN A 478 18.45 18.01 14.08
CA GLN A 478 19.78 18.23 13.50
C GLN A 478 20.88 17.40 14.19
N LEU A 479 20.70 17.04 15.44
CA LEU A 479 21.71 16.40 16.26
C LEU A 479 21.43 14.90 16.50
N ASP A 480 20.19 14.56 16.83
CA ASP A 480 19.79 13.20 17.16
C ASP A 480 19.65 12.35 15.89
N THR A 481 20.01 11.11 16.00
CA THR A 481 19.89 10.14 14.90
C THR A 481 18.80 9.13 15.21
N TYR A 482 17.80 9.03 14.34
CA TYR A 482 16.77 8.00 14.31
C TYR A 482 16.83 7.32 12.94
N ASN A 483 17.65 6.31 12.81
CA ASN A 483 17.93 5.66 11.53
C ASN A 483 17.44 4.22 11.50
N THR A 484 16.71 3.84 10.46
CA THR A 484 16.34 2.45 10.16
C THR A 484 16.91 2.07 8.81
N SER A 485 17.79 1.08 8.77
CA SER A 485 18.25 0.47 7.52
C SER A 485 17.70 -0.95 7.40
N ALA A 486 17.25 -1.32 6.20
CA ALA A 486 16.70 -2.65 5.97
C ALA A 486 17.16 -3.25 4.64
N ASN A 487 17.44 -4.54 4.66
CA ASN A 487 17.71 -5.36 3.49
C ASN A 487 16.60 -6.41 3.38
N THR A 488 15.94 -6.49 2.24
CA THR A 488 14.88 -7.48 2.00
C THR A 488 15.18 -8.26 0.75
N LEU A 489 15.30 -9.58 0.86
CA LEU A 489 15.41 -10.50 -0.24
C LEU A 489 14.11 -11.31 -0.32
N ASN A 490 13.45 -11.27 -1.48
CA ASN A 490 12.30 -12.12 -1.77
C ASN A 490 12.66 -13.03 -2.94
N GLY A 491 12.26 -14.28 -2.83
CA GLY A 491 12.41 -15.26 -3.89
C GLY A 491 11.20 -16.17 -3.94
N ASP A 492 10.67 -16.38 -5.13
CA ASP A 492 9.66 -17.40 -5.42
C ASP A 492 10.01 -18.19 -6.67
N ALA A 493 9.65 -19.46 -6.67
CA ALA A 493 9.81 -20.34 -7.80
C ALA A 493 8.61 -21.25 -7.92
N PHE A 494 8.27 -21.63 -9.15
CA PHE A 494 7.19 -22.57 -9.42
C PHE A 494 7.58 -23.59 -10.48
N ILE A 495 6.91 -24.75 -10.41
CA ILE A 495 6.93 -25.79 -11.44
C ILE A 495 5.47 -26.15 -11.75
N ASP A 496 5.09 -25.98 -13.02
CA ASP A 496 3.80 -26.39 -13.56
C ASP A 496 3.98 -27.67 -14.36
N ILE A 497 3.17 -28.71 -14.10
CA ILE A 497 3.13 -29.97 -14.82
C ILE A 497 1.70 -30.20 -15.30
N ASN A 498 1.51 -30.20 -16.63
CA ASN A 498 0.23 -30.49 -17.25
C ASN A 498 0.20 -31.98 -17.67
N PHE A 499 -0.85 -32.72 -17.33
CA PHE A 499 -1.00 -34.11 -17.65
C PHE A 499 -2.48 -34.48 -17.88
N LEU A 500 -2.74 -35.58 -18.59
CA LEU A 500 -4.08 -36.09 -18.93
C LEU A 500 -5.01 -34.98 -19.51
N LYS A 501 -4.46 -34.03 -20.26
CA LYS A 501 -5.12 -32.85 -20.89
C LYS A 501 -5.76 -31.86 -19.95
N ASP A 502 -6.49 -32.32 -18.93
CA ASP A 502 -7.35 -31.50 -18.05
C ASP A 502 -6.72 -31.24 -16.69
N PHE A 503 -5.61 -31.88 -16.36
CA PHE A 503 -4.95 -31.77 -15.07
C PHE A 503 -3.69 -30.92 -15.14
N LYS A 504 -3.54 -30.05 -14.14
CA LYS A 504 -2.35 -29.26 -13.91
C LYS A 504 -1.94 -29.40 -12.45
N PHE A 505 -0.72 -29.87 -12.21
CA PHE A 505 -0.07 -29.80 -10.89
C PHE A 505 0.90 -28.63 -10.84
N THR A 506 0.80 -27.82 -9.78
CA THR A 506 1.70 -26.70 -9.53
C THR A 506 2.36 -26.89 -8.16
N PHE A 507 3.68 -26.85 -8.15
CA PHE A 507 4.47 -26.71 -6.92
C PHE A 507 5.04 -25.29 -6.86
N ASN A 508 4.73 -24.55 -5.77
CA ASN A 508 5.29 -23.24 -5.51
C ASN A 508 6.15 -23.27 -4.24
N ALA A 509 7.26 -22.56 -4.27
CA ALA A 509 8.12 -22.32 -3.11
C ALA A 509 8.45 -20.83 -3.06
N GLY A 510 8.20 -20.19 -1.93
CA GLY A 510 8.48 -18.77 -1.72
C GLY A 510 9.17 -18.51 -0.40
N THR A 511 10.12 -17.59 -0.39
CA THR A 511 10.85 -17.16 0.79
C THR A 511 11.00 -15.64 0.82
N SER A 512 10.96 -15.07 2.02
CA SER A 512 11.31 -13.67 2.25
C SER A 512 12.24 -13.60 3.45
N ILE A 513 13.36 -12.89 3.28
CA ILE A 513 14.33 -12.61 4.36
C ILE A 513 14.41 -11.10 4.48
N ARG A 514 13.98 -10.56 5.62
CA ARG A 514 14.14 -9.15 5.96
C ARG A 514 15.07 -9.02 7.15
N ASP A 515 16.15 -8.27 6.95
CA ASP A 515 17.14 -7.93 7.93
C ASP A 515 17.10 -6.42 8.17
N SER A 516 16.81 -5.98 9.38
CA SER A 516 16.61 -4.57 9.70
C SER A 516 17.42 -4.17 10.91
N ARG A 517 18.03 -2.99 10.85
CA ARG A 517 18.77 -2.37 11.93
C ARG A 517 18.19 -1.00 12.23
N TYR A 518 17.70 -0.81 13.44
CA TYR A 518 17.34 0.48 13.99
C TYR A 518 18.46 1.00 14.87
N LYS A 519 18.77 2.28 14.72
CA LYS A 519 19.74 3.00 15.55
C LYS A 519 19.12 4.30 16.01
N ASN A 520 19.17 4.51 17.32
CA ASN A 520 18.77 5.77 17.93
C ASN A 520 19.97 6.28 18.76
N ALA A 521 20.55 7.42 18.35
CA ALA A 521 21.65 8.07 19.07
C ALA A 521 21.20 9.49 19.45
N LEU A 522 21.07 9.74 20.75
CA LEU A 522 20.66 11.01 21.31
C LEU A 522 21.88 11.80 21.77
N ASN A 523 21.91 13.06 21.39
CA ASN A 523 23.05 13.93 21.63
C ASN A 523 23.29 14.22 23.13
N PRO A 524 24.56 14.41 23.55
CA PRO A 524 24.92 14.70 24.93
C PRO A 524 24.79 16.21 25.32
N PHE A 525 24.46 17.08 24.34
CA PHE A 525 24.59 18.52 24.53
C PHE A 525 23.28 19.18 24.97
N TYR A 526 22.17 18.73 24.44
CA TYR A 526 20.85 19.33 24.59
C TYR A 526 19.76 18.28 24.77
N GLY A 527 18.60 18.72 25.27
CA GLY A 527 17.45 17.85 25.46
C GLY A 527 17.59 16.89 26.64
N THR A 528 16.71 15.91 26.71
CA THR A 528 16.61 14.97 27.85
C THR A 528 17.85 14.08 28.01
N ALA A 529 18.52 13.74 26.91
CA ALA A 529 19.71 12.88 26.95
C ALA A 529 20.98 13.60 27.45
N ASN A 530 20.95 14.93 27.62
CA ASN A 530 22.05 15.68 28.23
C ASN A 530 22.37 15.15 29.64
N SER A 531 21.33 14.84 30.44
CA SER A 531 21.52 14.28 31.80
C SER A 531 22.20 12.92 31.83
N LEU A 532 22.13 12.18 30.74
CA LEU A 532 22.77 10.88 30.53
C LEU A 532 24.11 10.99 29.80
N ASN A 533 24.55 12.23 29.51
CA ASN A 533 25.71 12.51 28.66
C ASN A 533 25.62 11.81 27.30
N GLY A 534 24.41 11.85 26.69
CA GLY A 534 24.07 11.15 25.47
C GLY A 534 23.69 9.69 25.67
N SER A 535 22.96 9.13 24.75
CA SER A 535 22.57 7.73 24.76
C SER A 535 22.57 7.13 23.35
N ILE A 536 22.79 5.85 23.27
CA ILE A 536 22.66 5.09 22.02
C ILE A 536 21.95 3.77 22.30
N ASN A 537 20.97 3.44 21.44
CA ASN A 537 20.44 2.09 21.36
C ASN A 537 20.49 1.58 19.92
N VAL A 538 20.69 0.29 19.79
CA VAL A 538 20.73 -0.44 18.53
C VAL A 538 19.83 -1.66 18.68
N GLN A 539 18.90 -1.79 17.75
CA GLN A 539 18.04 -2.96 17.63
C GLN A 539 18.25 -3.57 16.26
N HIS A 540 18.51 -4.85 16.23
CA HIS A 540 18.65 -5.61 15.01
C HIS A 540 17.63 -6.73 15.00
N TRP A 541 16.80 -6.82 13.95
CA TRP A 541 15.83 -7.90 13.82
C TRP A 541 15.87 -8.52 12.43
N ARG A 542 15.72 -9.83 12.42
CA ARG A 542 15.61 -10.64 11.20
C ARG A 542 14.30 -11.40 11.19
N ARG A 543 13.61 -11.31 10.07
CA ARG A 543 12.43 -12.13 9.79
C ARG A 543 12.70 -13.00 8.57
N THR A 544 12.49 -14.31 8.72
CA THR A 544 12.63 -15.26 7.63
C THR A 544 11.32 -16.03 7.48
N THR A 545 10.75 -16.02 6.29
CA THR A 545 9.54 -16.78 5.96
C THR A 545 9.84 -17.81 4.90
N LEU A 546 9.18 -18.96 4.98
CA LEU A 546 9.16 -19.99 3.94
C LEU A 546 7.71 -20.42 3.73
N ASN A 547 7.25 -20.40 2.49
CA ASN A 547 5.94 -20.88 2.09
C ASN A 547 6.10 -21.95 1.00
N LEU A 548 5.45 -23.09 1.18
CA LEU A 548 5.41 -24.18 0.20
C LEU A 548 3.96 -24.49 -0.12
N GLN A 549 3.65 -24.63 -1.41
CA GLN A 549 2.30 -24.91 -1.90
C GLN A 549 2.33 -26.02 -2.93
N GLN A 550 1.44 -26.99 -2.79
CA GLN A 550 1.18 -28.07 -3.74
C GLN A 550 -0.28 -27.96 -4.18
N ILE A 551 -0.53 -27.72 -5.48
CA ILE A 551 -1.86 -27.43 -5.99
C ILE A 551 -2.14 -28.32 -7.19
N LEU A 552 -3.24 -29.07 -7.12
CA LEU A 552 -3.76 -29.86 -8.23
C LEU A 552 -5.02 -29.19 -8.76
N ASN A 553 -5.04 -28.86 -10.03
CA ASN A 553 -6.18 -28.31 -10.74
C ASN A 553 -6.70 -29.32 -11.78
N TYR A 554 -8.02 -29.42 -11.91
CA TYR A 554 -8.74 -30.10 -12.95
C TYR A 554 -9.71 -29.13 -13.61
N ASN A 555 -9.64 -28.97 -14.94
CA ASN A 555 -10.54 -28.13 -15.72
C ASN A 555 -11.05 -28.89 -16.92
N HIS A 556 -12.38 -28.99 -17.03
CA HIS A 556 -13.01 -29.67 -18.16
C HIS A 556 -14.31 -28.98 -18.58
N SER A 557 -14.58 -28.96 -19.89
CA SER A 557 -15.79 -28.42 -20.48
C SER A 557 -16.60 -29.51 -21.16
N PHE A 558 -17.87 -29.68 -20.78
CA PHE A 558 -18.84 -30.62 -21.34
C PHE A 558 -19.95 -29.86 -22.07
N GLY A 559 -19.72 -29.47 -23.33
CA GLY A 559 -20.66 -28.62 -24.04
C GLY A 559 -20.82 -27.27 -23.38
N LEU A 560 -21.99 -26.95 -22.83
CA LEU A 560 -22.26 -25.69 -22.13
C LEU A 560 -21.86 -25.72 -20.64
N HIS A 561 -21.40 -26.83 -20.12
CA HIS A 561 -21.02 -27.02 -18.73
C HIS A 561 -19.51 -26.91 -18.57
N ASN A 562 -19.03 -26.02 -17.70
CA ASN A 562 -17.61 -25.91 -17.34
C ASN A 562 -17.42 -26.25 -15.87
N VAL A 563 -16.49 -27.14 -15.60
CA VAL A 563 -16.13 -27.61 -14.26
C VAL A 563 -14.67 -27.32 -13.98
N SER A 564 -14.37 -26.66 -12.87
CA SER A 564 -13.01 -26.46 -12.36
C SER A 564 -12.94 -26.93 -10.92
N LEU A 565 -12.04 -27.87 -10.66
CA LEU A 565 -11.77 -28.37 -9.32
C LEU A 565 -10.33 -28.09 -8.95
N MET A 566 -10.09 -27.73 -7.70
CA MET A 566 -8.76 -27.49 -7.16
C MET A 566 -8.65 -28.14 -5.78
N ALA A 567 -7.57 -28.86 -5.57
CA ALA A 567 -7.16 -29.35 -4.26
C ALA A 567 -5.72 -28.90 -3.97
N GLY A 568 -5.42 -28.54 -2.74
CA GLY A 568 -4.09 -28.04 -2.42
C GLY A 568 -3.70 -28.25 -0.97
N HIS A 569 -2.42 -28.16 -0.73
CA HIS A 569 -1.77 -28.13 0.57
C HIS A 569 -0.82 -26.93 0.62
N GLU A 570 -0.80 -26.22 1.77
CA GLU A 570 0.08 -25.11 2.04
C GLU A 570 0.76 -25.28 3.39
N SER A 571 2.06 -25.02 3.43
CA SER A 571 2.83 -24.95 4.67
C SER A 571 3.56 -23.61 4.73
N PHE A 572 3.37 -22.88 5.83
CA PHE A 572 4.02 -21.59 6.07
C PHE A 572 4.80 -21.62 7.38
N ASN A 573 6.04 -21.15 7.31
CA ASN A 573 6.95 -21.00 8.45
C ASN A 573 7.44 -19.56 8.51
N ASN A 574 7.42 -18.95 9.71
CA ASN A 574 7.94 -17.62 9.98
C ASN A 574 8.82 -17.67 11.23
N VAL A 575 10.07 -17.24 11.09
CA VAL A 575 11.03 -17.11 12.17
C VAL A 575 11.37 -15.64 12.34
N TYR A 576 11.25 -15.15 13.56
CA TYR A 576 11.63 -13.80 13.95
C TYR A 576 12.72 -13.85 15.03
N GLU A 577 13.78 -13.09 14.82
CA GLU A 577 14.95 -13.01 15.72
C GLU A 577 15.22 -11.53 15.99
N GLU A 578 15.48 -11.18 17.25
CA GLU A 578 15.77 -9.81 17.66
C GLU A 578 16.94 -9.76 18.63
N LEU A 579 17.77 -8.73 18.48
CA LEU A 579 18.83 -8.33 19.39
C LEU A 579 18.69 -6.83 19.66
N TYR A 580 18.66 -6.45 20.94
CA TYR A 580 18.64 -5.08 21.41
C TYR A 580 19.76 -4.82 22.38
N ALA A 581 20.40 -3.65 22.29
CA ALA A 581 21.37 -3.19 23.27
C ALA A 581 21.37 -1.66 23.35
N ALA A 582 21.57 -1.11 24.57
CA ALA A 582 21.65 0.30 24.81
C ALA A 582 22.83 0.68 25.74
N LYS A 583 23.35 1.88 25.55
CA LYS A 583 24.39 2.48 26.40
C LYS A 583 24.21 3.99 26.53
N ASN A 584 24.70 4.53 27.65
CA ASN A 584 24.75 5.95 27.91
C ASN A 584 26.21 6.44 27.98
N SER A 585 26.38 7.76 28.14
CA SER A 585 27.68 8.44 28.26
C SER A 585 28.53 8.27 27.00
N MET A 586 28.10 8.92 25.94
CA MET A 586 28.77 8.95 24.65
C MET A 586 29.97 9.90 24.69
N PHE A 587 31.18 9.38 24.46
CA PHE A 587 32.42 10.16 24.51
C PHE A 587 32.84 10.77 23.17
N SER A 588 32.30 10.31 22.06
CA SER A 588 32.64 10.80 20.70
C SER A 588 31.41 10.80 19.78
N PHE A 589 30.37 11.55 20.15
CA PHE A 589 29.05 11.53 19.52
C PHE A 589 29.08 11.74 17.99
N PHE A 590 29.83 12.70 17.50
CA PHE A 590 29.88 13.01 16.06
C PHE A 590 30.73 12.03 15.23
N GLN A 591 31.72 11.40 15.85
CA GLN A 591 32.65 10.50 15.16
C GLN A 591 32.25 9.02 15.28
N ASN A 592 31.54 8.66 16.36
CA ASN A 592 31.21 7.26 16.63
C ASN A 592 29.84 7.10 17.29
N GLN A 593 28.80 7.00 16.45
CA GLN A 593 27.44 6.65 16.86
C GLN A 593 27.23 5.14 16.81
N GLU A 594 28.08 4.39 17.53
CA GLU A 594 27.97 2.95 17.76
C GLU A 594 28.08 2.66 19.26
N LEU A 595 27.66 1.47 19.70
CA LEU A 595 27.68 1.07 21.12
C LEU A 595 29.07 1.21 21.76
N ASN A 596 30.15 1.09 20.98
CA ASN A 596 31.51 1.32 21.45
C ASN A 596 31.86 2.80 21.64
N GLY A 597 31.02 3.73 21.14
CA GLY A 597 31.14 5.17 21.39
C GLY A 597 30.56 5.61 22.73
N ALA A 598 30.04 4.70 23.55
CA ALA A 598 29.46 4.94 24.86
C ALA A 598 30.02 4.01 25.92
N ILE A 599 30.15 4.47 27.16
CA ILE A 599 30.92 3.77 28.25
C ILE A 599 29.98 3.07 29.25
N SER A 600 28.81 3.66 29.54
CA SER A 600 27.95 3.16 30.61
C SER A 600 26.85 2.26 30.06
N GLY A 601 26.81 0.98 30.53
CA GLY A 601 25.68 0.08 30.22
C GLY A 601 24.41 0.50 30.94
N THR A 602 23.26 0.17 30.34
CA THR A 602 21.93 0.44 30.90
C THR A 602 21.30 -0.80 31.54
N ASN A 603 21.92 -1.97 31.40
CA ASN A 603 21.37 -3.31 31.68
C ASN A 603 20.12 -3.63 30.86
N ASP A 604 20.03 -3.07 29.64
CA ASP A 604 18.89 -3.23 28.72
C ASP A 604 19.25 -4.10 27.51
N GLU A 605 20.21 -5.01 27.65
CA GLU A 605 20.55 -5.97 26.61
C GLU A 605 19.50 -7.10 26.60
N SER A 606 18.94 -7.38 25.44
CA SER A 606 17.98 -8.46 25.27
C SER A 606 18.06 -9.11 23.90
N SER A 607 17.72 -10.39 23.85
CA SER A 607 17.53 -11.08 22.59
C SER A 607 16.44 -12.13 22.73
N TYR A 608 15.65 -12.33 21.67
CA TYR A 608 14.67 -13.40 21.64
C TYR A 608 14.46 -13.93 20.23
N LYS A 609 13.84 -15.11 20.17
CA LYS A 609 13.47 -15.76 18.93
C LYS A 609 12.04 -16.29 19.06
N SER A 610 11.19 -15.98 18.08
CA SER A 610 9.87 -16.58 17.96
C SER A 610 9.70 -17.32 16.66
N LYS A 611 8.81 -18.33 16.66
CA LYS A 611 8.45 -19.12 15.49
C LYS A 611 6.94 -19.24 15.39
N TYR A 612 6.44 -19.02 14.21
CA TYR A 612 5.04 -19.15 13.88
C TYR A 612 4.88 -20.01 12.63
N ASN A 613 4.06 -21.06 12.73
CA ASN A 613 3.81 -22.00 11.65
C ASN A 613 2.31 -22.15 11.40
N THR A 614 1.95 -22.27 10.12
CA THR A 614 0.60 -22.72 9.73
C THR A 614 0.68 -23.83 8.70
N GLU A 615 -0.32 -24.70 8.71
CA GLU A 615 -0.52 -25.77 7.74
C GLU A 615 -1.98 -25.79 7.30
N GLY A 616 -2.25 -25.87 6.02
CA GLY A 616 -3.60 -25.78 5.48
C GLY A 616 -3.86 -26.77 4.34
N TYR A 617 -5.03 -27.39 4.35
CA TYR A 617 -5.59 -28.20 3.27
C TYR A 617 -6.77 -27.46 2.66
N LEU A 618 -6.81 -27.33 1.35
CA LEU A 618 -7.79 -26.52 0.66
C LEU A 618 -8.42 -27.27 -0.52
N PHE A 619 -9.69 -26.97 -0.73
CA PHE A 619 -10.46 -27.46 -1.86
C PHE A 619 -11.33 -26.33 -2.43
N ARG A 620 -11.45 -26.25 -3.77
CA ARG A 620 -12.39 -25.37 -4.46
C ARG A 620 -13.03 -26.11 -5.64
N GLY A 621 -14.35 -26.04 -5.73
CA GLY A 621 -15.13 -26.43 -6.89
C GLY A 621 -15.78 -25.19 -7.51
N MET A 622 -15.66 -25.04 -8.82
CA MET A 622 -16.36 -24.03 -9.60
C MET A 622 -17.12 -24.71 -10.72
N TYR A 623 -18.34 -24.25 -10.94
CA TYR A 623 -19.20 -24.72 -12.01
C TYR A 623 -19.84 -23.53 -12.72
N ASP A 624 -19.84 -23.53 -14.02
CA ASP A 624 -20.59 -22.59 -14.80
C ASP A 624 -21.41 -23.31 -15.89
N TYR A 625 -22.59 -22.81 -16.15
CA TYR A 625 -23.47 -23.25 -17.22
C TYR A 625 -23.67 -22.11 -18.21
N ASP A 626 -23.23 -22.31 -19.45
CA ASP A 626 -23.38 -21.42 -20.60
C ASP A 626 -22.79 -19.99 -20.35
N GLY A 627 -21.81 -19.89 -19.41
CA GLY A 627 -21.31 -18.58 -18.97
C GLY A 627 -22.40 -17.67 -18.41
N LYS A 628 -23.50 -18.24 -17.91
CA LYS A 628 -24.71 -17.55 -17.46
C LYS A 628 -24.94 -17.73 -15.96
N TYR A 629 -24.89 -18.96 -15.47
CA TYR A 629 -25.05 -19.33 -14.06
C TYR A 629 -23.74 -19.85 -13.52
N PHE A 630 -23.29 -19.26 -12.43
CA PHE A 630 -22.01 -19.59 -11.81
C PHE A 630 -22.24 -20.03 -10.37
N PHE A 631 -21.55 -21.09 -9.98
CA PHE A 631 -21.53 -21.61 -8.63
C PHE A 631 -20.10 -21.89 -8.19
N GLN A 632 -19.74 -21.49 -6.98
CA GLN A 632 -18.45 -21.76 -6.35
C GLN A 632 -18.64 -22.29 -4.94
N LEU A 633 -17.89 -23.34 -4.61
CA LEU A 633 -17.76 -23.89 -3.25
C LEU A 633 -16.28 -23.90 -2.90
N SER A 634 -15.93 -23.44 -1.69
CA SER A 634 -14.58 -23.57 -1.15
C SER A 634 -14.62 -24.15 0.25
N TYR A 635 -13.65 -24.99 0.55
CA TYR A 635 -13.41 -25.54 1.88
C TYR A 635 -11.93 -25.45 2.20
N ARG A 636 -11.60 -25.04 3.41
CA ARG A 636 -10.23 -25.00 3.91
C ARG A 636 -10.17 -25.44 5.35
N ARG A 637 -9.16 -26.22 5.68
CA ARG A 637 -8.84 -26.64 7.05
C ARG A 637 -7.43 -26.20 7.38
N ASP A 638 -7.30 -25.30 8.37
CA ASP A 638 -6.03 -24.73 8.81
C ASP A 638 -5.66 -25.12 10.23
N ALA A 639 -4.36 -25.31 10.45
CA ALA A 639 -3.77 -25.39 11.77
C ALA A 639 -2.83 -24.20 12.02
N SER A 640 -2.82 -23.68 13.27
CA SER A 640 -1.92 -22.62 13.70
C SER A 640 -1.16 -23.01 14.95
N SER A 641 0.14 -22.73 14.99
CA SER A 641 1.01 -22.96 16.17
C SER A 641 0.67 -22.05 17.36
N ARG A 642 -0.18 -21.02 17.17
CA ARG A 642 -0.61 -20.09 18.22
C ARG A 642 -1.64 -20.67 19.18
N PHE A 643 -2.26 -21.78 18.79
CA PHE A 643 -3.25 -22.47 19.61
C PHE A 643 -2.72 -23.77 20.20
N HIS A 644 -3.33 -24.18 21.32
CA HIS A 644 -3.04 -25.46 21.94
C HIS A 644 -3.24 -26.63 20.94
N PRO A 645 -2.48 -27.73 20.98
CA PRO A 645 -2.64 -28.86 20.06
C PRO A 645 -4.07 -29.35 19.83
N ASP A 646 -4.91 -29.31 20.87
CA ASP A 646 -6.30 -29.79 20.78
C ASP A 646 -7.24 -28.81 20.05
N ASN A 647 -6.88 -27.50 19.98
CA ASN A 647 -7.72 -26.42 19.42
C ASN A 647 -7.11 -25.74 18.19
N ARG A 648 -5.98 -26.25 17.66
CA ARG A 648 -5.24 -25.60 16.58
C ARG A 648 -5.87 -25.72 15.20
N TRP A 649 -6.77 -26.66 14.98
CA TRP A 649 -7.41 -26.90 13.70
C TRP A 649 -8.76 -26.18 13.58
N GLY A 650 -8.89 -25.28 12.62
CA GLY A 650 -10.13 -24.63 12.21
C GLY A 650 -10.63 -25.15 10.85
N ASN A 651 -11.94 -25.16 10.63
CA ASN A 651 -12.58 -25.52 9.38
C ASN A 651 -13.38 -24.33 8.86
N PHE A 652 -13.12 -23.94 7.59
CA PHE A 652 -13.71 -22.76 6.99
C PHE A 652 -14.26 -23.10 5.62
N TYR A 653 -15.44 -22.58 5.30
CA TYR A 653 -16.13 -22.84 4.05
C TYR A 653 -16.73 -21.56 3.46
N SER A 654 -16.90 -21.55 2.15
CA SER A 654 -17.65 -20.49 1.49
C SER A 654 -18.40 -21.01 0.27
N VAL A 655 -19.53 -20.36 0.00
CA VAL A 655 -20.36 -20.59 -1.18
C VAL A 655 -20.56 -19.25 -1.87
N GLY A 656 -20.43 -19.23 -3.19
CA GLY A 656 -20.71 -18.08 -4.02
C GLY A 656 -21.54 -18.45 -5.23
N THR A 657 -22.48 -17.59 -5.61
CA THR A 657 -23.29 -17.77 -6.83
C THR A 657 -23.33 -16.45 -7.61
N ALA A 658 -23.40 -16.56 -8.93
CA ALA A 658 -23.64 -15.40 -9.77
C ALA A 658 -24.54 -15.77 -10.96
N TRP A 659 -25.34 -14.79 -11.39
CA TRP A 659 -26.24 -14.92 -12.52
C TRP A 659 -26.13 -13.68 -13.43
N ILE A 660 -25.76 -13.92 -14.69
CA ILE A 660 -25.74 -12.88 -15.72
C ILE A 660 -27.10 -12.84 -16.39
N LEU A 661 -27.93 -11.90 -15.96
CA LEU A 661 -29.30 -11.76 -16.44
C LEU A 661 -29.35 -11.36 -17.92
N THR A 662 -28.39 -10.56 -18.39
CA THR A 662 -28.34 -10.11 -19.80
C THR A 662 -28.10 -11.24 -20.80
N LYS A 663 -27.71 -12.43 -20.33
CA LYS A 663 -27.64 -13.65 -21.17
C LYS A 663 -28.97 -14.41 -21.26
N GLU A 664 -30.04 -13.90 -20.64
CA GLU A 664 -31.38 -14.47 -20.72
C GLU A 664 -32.13 -13.94 -21.95
N LYS A 665 -32.78 -14.81 -22.68
CA LYS A 665 -33.50 -14.48 -23.92
C LYS A 665 -34.51 -13.37 -23.79
N TRP A 666 -35.10 -13.18 -22.59
CA TRP A 666 -36.10 -12.15 -22.33
C TRP A 666 -35.51 -10.73 -22.15
N LEU A 667 -34.15 -10.61 -22.08
CA LEU A 667 -33.43 -9.33 -22.04
C LEU A 667 -32.69 -9.02 -23.37
N ASP A 668 -32.69 -9.90 -24.37
CA ASP A 668 -31.94 -9.72 -25.62
C ASP A 668 -32.34 -8.47 -26.40
N ASP A 669 -33.59 -8.03 -26.25
CA ASP A 669 -34.13 -6.84 -26.94
C ASP A 669 -33.74 -5.51 -26.28
N ILE A 670 -33.13 -5.53 -25.08
CA ILE A 670 -32.77 -4.32 -24.30
C ILE A 670 -31.36 -3.85 -24.68
N LYS A 671 -31.24 -3.13 -25.78
CA LYS A 671 -29.97 -2.69 -26.39
C LYS A 671 -29.14 -1.68 -25.56
N TRP A 672 -29.73 -1.05 -24.54
CA TRP A 672 -28.99 -0.11 -23.67
C TRP A 672 -28.39 -0.79 -22.43
N LEU A 673 -28.73 -2.04 -22.17
CA LEU A 673 -28.27 -2.84 -21.05
C LEU A 673 -27.22 -3.84 -21.54
N ASP A 674 -25.93 -3.52 -21.34
CA ASP A 674 -24.83 -4.35 -21.84
C ASP A 674 -24.53 -5.51 -20.88
N LEU A 675 -24.58 -5.25 -19.58
CA LEU A 675 -24.38 -6.25 -18.52
C LEU A 675 -25.32 -5.97 -17.35
N LEU A 676 -25.97 -7.01 -16.86
CA LEU A 676 -26.61 -7.04 -15.53
C LEU A 676 -26.31 -8.37 -14.89
N LYS A 677 -25.57 -8.33 -13.78
CA LYS A 677 -25.14 -9.51 -13.04
C LYS A 677 -25.51 -9.39 -11.58
N LEU A 678 -26.16 -10.41 -11.05
CA LEU A 678 -26.42 -10.56 -9.61
C LEU A 678 -25.38 -11.50 -9.01
N LYS A 679 -24.92 -11.15 -7.80
CA LYS A 679 -23.94 -11.93 -7.03
C LYS A 679 -24.45 -12.16 -5.62
N PHE A 680 -24.20 -13.34 -5.10
CA PHE A 680 -24.41 -13.66 -3.69
C PHE A 680 -23.25 -14.52 -3.20
N SER A 681 -22.72 -14.21 -2.03
CA SER A 681 -21.74 -15.05 -1.35
C SER A 681 -21.94 -15.09 0.15
N VAL A 682 -21.63 -16.24 0.74
CA VAL A 682 -21.59 -16.45 2.19
C VAL A 682 -20.40 -17.35 2.50
N GLY A 683 -19.70 -17.06 3.60
CA GLY A 683 -18.62 -17.93 4.04
C GLY A 683 -18.01 -17.50 5.34
N GLN A 684 -17.16 -18.39 5.87
CA GLN A 684 -16.46 -18.23 7.13
C GLN A 684 -14.96 -18.25 6.93
N GLN A 685 -14.26 -17.51 7.79
CA GLN A 685 -12.80 -17.44 7.85
C GLN A 685 -12.36 -17.33 9.30
N GLY A 686 -11.25 -17.99 9.64
CA GLY A 686 -10.65 -17.87 10.96
C GLY A 686 -9.67 -16.70 10.99
N ASN A 687 -9.43 -16.12 12.18
CA ASN A 687 -8.33 -15.20 12.43
C ASN A 687 -7.47 -15.78 13.56
N ASP A 688 -6.16 -15.92 13.29
CA ASP A 688 -5.16 -16.39 14.26
C ASP A 688 -4.09 -15.34 14.55
N ARG A 689 -4.30 -14.07 14.14
CA ARG A 689 -3.31 -12.99 14.28
C ARG A 689 -3.25 -12.43 15.71
N ILE A 690 -3.07 -13.33 16.67
CA ILE A 690 -2.91 -13.11 18.10
C ILE A 690 -1.44 -13.26 18.49
N ASP A 691 -1.10 -12.92 19.75
CA ASP A 691 0.24 -13.16 20.28
C ASP A 691 0.55 -14.65 20.42
N ASP A 692 1.84 -14.98 20.37
CA ASP A 692 2.32 -16.35 20.53
C ASP A 692 2.16 -16.81 22.00
N PHE A 693 1.90 -18.11 22.20
CA PHE A 693 1.87 -18.79 23.52
C PHE A 693 0.81 -18.27 24.52
N LEU A 694 -0.31 -17.71 24.04
CA LEU A 694 -1.42 -17.30 24.93
C LEU A 694 -2.06 -18.47 25.70
N TYR A 695 -1.80 -19.69 25.27
CA TYR A 695 -2.34 -20.90 25.88
C TYR A 695 -1.47 -21.47 27.02
N VAL A 696 -0.28 -20.89 27.30
CA VAL A 696 0.63 -21.32 28.39
C VAL A 696 0.85 -20.23 29.41
N ASP A 697 1.06 -20.63 30.68
CA ASP A 697 1.52 -19.74 31.74
C ASP A 697 2.94 -19.28 31.44
N THR A 698 3.23 -17.97 31.56
CA THR A 698 4.56 -17.41 31.33
C THR A 698 5.08 -16.70 32.55
N TYR A 699 6.42 -16.72 32.70
CA TYR A 699 7.14 -16.12 33.80
C TYR A 699 8.19 -15.16 33.27
N ASN A 700 8.39 -14.04 33.95
CA ASN A 700 9.54 -13.16 33.76
C ASN A 700 10.68 -13.69 34.61
N ILE A 701 11.86 -13.75 34.02
CA ILE A 701 13.09 -14.06 34.71
C ILE A 701 13.74 -12.72 35.06
N ASN A 702 13.85 -12.40 36.35
CA ASN A 702 14.42 -11.17 36.83
C ASN A 702 15.72 -11.46 37.59
N ASN A 703 16.67 -10.55 37.51
CA ASN A 703 17.87 -10.55 38.34
C ASN A 703 17.55 -9.68 39.60
N SER A 704 17.54 -10.30 40.76
CA SER A 704 17.43 -9.63 42.02
C SER A 704 18.69 -9.83 42.84
N ASN A 705 19.60 -8.85 42.91
CA ASN A 705 20.88 -8.89 43.61
C ASN A 705 21.75 -10.08 43.18
N ASN A 706 21.87 -10.35 41.87
CA ASN A 706 22.55 -11.47 41.27
C ASN A 706 21.93 -12.86 41.55
N GLU A 707 20.71 -12.92 42.07
CA GLU A 707 19.93 -14.14 42.22
C GLU A 707 18.77 -14.19 41.21
N LEU A 708 18.47 -15.40 40.73
CA LEU A 708 17.34 -15.64 39.84
C LEU A 708 16.04 -15.43 40.59
N SER A 709 15.22 -14.52 40.11
CA SER A 709 13.85 -14.31 40.58
C SER A 709 12.85 -14.60 39.45
N LEU A 710 11.82 -15.40 39.74
CA LEU A 710 10.73 -15.71 38.82
C LEU A 710 9.48 -14.92 39.20
N GLY A 711 9.10 -13.98 38.34
CA GLY A 711 7.81 -13.26 38.46
C GLY A 711 6.78 -13.88 37.53
N PHE A 712 5.59 -14.23 38.03
CA PHE A 712 4.49 -14.68 37.16
C PHE A 712 4.08 -13.55 36.24
N SER A 713 4.11 -13.79 34.93
CA SER A 713 3.87 -12.79 33.91
C SER A 713 2.46 -12.85 33.36
N ARG A 714 2.02 -14.03 32.94
CA ARG A 714 0.72 -14.18 32.28
C ARG A 714 0.11 -15.56 32.55
N LYS A 715 -1.20 -15.57 32.84
CA LYS A 715 -2.01 -16.79 32.92
C LYS A 715 -2.36 -17.26 31.52
N GLY A 716 -2.00 -18.47 31.17
CA GLY A 716 -2.38 -19.11 29.90
C GLY A 716 -3.79 -19.70 29.95
N ASN A 717 -4.43 -19.74 28.77
CA ASN A 717 -5.73 -20.38 28.56
C ASN A 717 -5.66 -21.39 27.43
N LYS A 718 -5.70 -22.67 27.73
CA LYS A 718 -5.63 -23.75 26.74
C LYS A 718 -6.83 -23.81 25.80
N ASN A 719 -7.96 -23.18 26.19
CA ASN A 719 -9.20 -23.20 25.42
C ASN A 719 -9.25 -22.15 24.32
N ILE A 720 -8.25 -21.25 24.23
CA ILE A 720 -8.18 -20.26 23.17
C ILE A 720 -8.22 -20.95 21.79
N THR A 721 -9.10 -20.44 20.96
CA THR A 721 -9.33 -20.92 19.60
C THR A 721 -9.46 -19.74 18.61
N TRP A 722 -9.76 -20.04 17.38
CA TRP A 722 -9.93 -19.11 16.28
C TRP A 722 -11.03 -18.07 16.52
N GLU A 723 -10.75 -16.79 16.23
CA GLU A 723 -11.84 -15.85 15.97
C GLU A 723 -12.47 -16.22 14.62
N THR A 724 -13.80 -16.21 14.52
CA THR A 724 -14.51 -16.60 13.30
C THR A 724 -15.22 -15.41 12.66
N ASN A 725 -14.83 -15.07 11.44
CA ASN A 725 -15.49 -14.05 10.61
C ASN A 725 -16.48 -14.71 9.64
N THR A 726 -17.78 -14.45 9.80
CA THR A 726 -18.83 -14.84 8.85
C THR A 726 -19.21 -13.65 8.00
N ASN A 727 -19.06 -13.77 6.68
CA ASN A 727 -19.39 -12.72 5.73
C ASN A 727 -20.56 -13.13 4.85
N ILE A 728 -21.54 -12.25 4.70
CA ILE A 728 -22.64 -12.33 3.73
C ILE A 728 -22.50 -11.15 2.79
N ASN A 729 -22.53 -11.40 1.50
CA ASN A 729 -22.40 -10.36 0.47
C ASN A 729 -23.45 -10.54 -0.61
N LEU A 730 -24.13 -9.44 -0.97
CA LEU A 730 -25.11 -9.36 -2.06
C LEU A 730 -24.70 -8.22 -2.96
N GLY A 731 -24.54 -8.46 -4.25
CA GLY A 731 -24.06 -7.46 -5.18
C GLY A 731 -24.80 -7.45 -6.52
N ILE A 732 -24.86 -6.28 -7.12
CA ILE A 732 -25.33 -6.04 -8.48
C ILE A 732 -24.17 -5.38 -9.23
N GLU A 733 -23.80 -5.95 -10.39
CA GLU A 733 -22.89 -5.31 -11.34
C GLU A 733 -23.64 -5.00 -12.61
N PHE A 734 -23.41 -3.84 -13.19
CA PHE A 734 -24.10 -3.40 -14.40
C PHE A 734 -23.19 -2.61 -15.34
N GLU A 735 -23.45 -2.75 -16.63
CA GLU A 735 -22.90 -1.90 -17.69
C GLU A 735 -24.03 -1.48 -18.61
N LEU A 736 -24.09 -0.19 -18.91
CA LEU A 736 -25.16 0.45 -19.66
C LEU A 736 -24.59 1.35 -20.76
N LEU A 737 -25.40 1.56 -21.82
CA LEU A 737 -25.12 2.54 -22.89
C LEU A 737 -23.78 2.28 -23.58
N LYS A 738 -23.50 1.01 -23.93
CA LYS A 738 -22.25 0.55 -24.55
C LYS A 738 -21.02 0.84 -23.66
N GLY A 739 -21.13 0.52 -22.37
CA GLY A 739 -20.08 0.69 -21.38
C GLY A 739 -19.81 2.14 -20.96
N ARG A 740 -20.69 3.11 -21.35
CA ARG A 740 -20.54 4.49 -20.90
C ARG A 740 -20.87 4.70 -19.42
N LEU A 741 -21.82 3.95 -18.90
CA LEU A 741 -22.13 3.92 -17.47
C LEU A 741 -21.94 2.50 -16.97
N SER A 742 -21.02 2.30 -16.04
CA SER A 742 -20.77 1.01 -15.40
C SER A 742 -20.63 1.17 -13.90
N GLY A 743 -20.93 0.10 -13.16
CA GLY A 743 -20.76 0.17 -11.72
C GLY A 743 -21.15 -1.11 -11.01
N SER A 744 -20.98 -1.05 -9.68
CA SER A 744 -21.45 -2.07 -8.75
C SER A 744 -22.07 -1.45 -7.52
N ILE A 745 -23.08 -2.13 -6.97
CA ILE A 745 -23.69 -1.84 -5.68
C ILE A 745 -23.63 -3.12 -4.89
N GLU A 746 -23.00 -3.08 -3.72
CA GLU A 746 -22.82 -4.25 -2.88
C GLU A 746 -23.29 -3.96 -1.45
N TYR A 747 -24.12 -4.84 -0.89
CA TYR A 747 -24.42 -4.91 0.53
C TYR A 747 -23.57 -6.00 1.16
N PHE A 748 -22.96 -5.70 2.30
CA PHE A 748 -22.21 -6.67 3.08
C PHE A 748 -22.66 -6.69 4.54
N ASN A 749 -22.54 -7.87 5.14
CA ASN A 749 -22.66 -8.07 6.58
C ASN A 749 -21.56 -9.02 7.03
N ARG A 750 -20.63 -8.50 7.84
CA ARG A 750 -19.51 -9.23 8.41
C ARG A 750 -19.67 -9.32 9.90
N ARG A 751 -19.89 -10.54 10.41
CA ARG A 751 -19.98 -10.83 11.84
C ARG A 751 -18.73 -11.58 12.28
N THR A 752 -18.02 -11.03 13.26
CA THR A 752 -16.93 -11.69 13.97
C THR A 752 -17.47 -12.24 15.27
N THR A 753 -17.32 -13.54 15.50
CA THR A 753 -17.66 -14.24 16.74
C THR A 753 -16.40 -14.78 17.39
N ASP A 754 -16.51 -15.13 18.66
CA ASP A 754 -15.40 -15.70 19.44
C ASP A 754 -14.17 -14.78 19.45
N MET A 755 -14.39 -13.44 19.49
CA MET A 755 -13.28 -12.48 19.50
C MET A 755 -12.42 -12.67 20.74
N LEU A 756 -11.10 -12.66 20.52
CA LEU A 756 -10.16 -12.74 21.60
C LEU A 756 -10.10 -11.41 22.36
N ASN A 757 -10.30 -11.48 23.67
CA ASN A 757 -10.21 -10.33 24.55
C ASN A 757 -9.43 -10.65 25.81
N ARG A 758 -8.80 -9.62 26.40
CA ARG A 758 -8.09 -9.73 27.67
C ARG A 758 -9.04 -9.40 28.83
N PHE A 759 -9.22 -10.38 29.73
CA PHE A 759 -9.95 -10.19 30.98
C PHE A 759 -9.02 -9.70 32.08
N SER A 760 -9.34 -8.54 32.65
CA SER A 760 -8.66 -8.04 33.84
C SER A 760 -9.27 -8.72 35.07
N VAL A 761 -8.43 -9.17 35.97
CA VAL A 761 -8.83 -9.77 37.24
C VAL A 761 -8.18 -9.00 38.41
N PRO A 762 -8.76 -9.10 39.63
CA PRO A 762 -8.13 -8.52 40.80
C PRO A 762 -6.70 -9.06 41.00
N LEU A 763 -5.76 -8.20 41.29
CA LEU A 763 -4.33 -8.55 41.48
C LEU A 763 -4.13 -9.53 42.67
N SER A 764 -5.09 -9.64 43.57
CA SER A 764 -5.10 -10.61 44.65
C SER A 764 -5.09 -12.08 44.18
N LEU A 765 -5.45 -12.35 42.91
CA LEU A 765 -5.33 -13.66 42.29
C LEU A 765 -3.92 -14.02 41.83
N GLY A 766 -2.95 -13.10 41.99
CA GLY A 766 -1.57 -13.29 41.61
C GLY A 766 -1.25 -12.98 40.15
N TYR A 767 -2.21 -12.52 39.35
CA TYR A 767 -2.04 -12.09 37.95
C TYR A 767 -3.03 -11.00 37.58
N SER A 768 -2.72 -10.22 36.53
CA SER A 768 -3.54 -9.07 36.14
C SER A 768 -4.64 -9.36 35.13
N GLY A 769 -4.65 -10.57 34.57
CA GLY A 769 -5.66 -10.99 33.57
C GLY A 769 -5.22 -12.19 32.74
N TYR A 770 -6.14 -12.66 31.90
CA TYR A 770 -5.92 -13.73 30.95
C TYR A 770 -6.69 -13.44 29.66
N TYR A 771 -6.39 -14.16 28.60
CA TYR A 771 -7.10 -14.05 27.31
C TYR A 771 -8.14 -15.16 27.17
N ASP A 772 -9.28 -14.83 26.57
CA ASP A 772 -10.34 -15.79 26.25
C ASP A 772 -11.14 -15.34 25.03
N ASN A 773 -11.82 -16.27 24.36
CA ASN A 773 -12.67 -16.00 23.21
C ASN A 773 -14.05 -15.54 23.67
N ILE A 774 -14.25 -14.22 23.78
CA ILE A 774 -15.51 -13.62 24.25
C ILE A 774 -15.82 -12.35 23.49
N GLY A 775 -17.03 -12.27 22.98
CA GLY A 775 -17.57 -11.10 22.33
C GLY A 775 -17.78 -11.28 20.84
N ASP A 776 -18.74 -10.54 20.35
CA ASP A 776 -19.13 -10.50 18.94
C ASP A 776 -19.12 -9.07 18.45
N MET A 777 -18.75 -8.90 17.18
CA MET A 777 -18.83 -7.62 16.47
C MET A 777 -19.55 -7.82 15.15
N ASN A 778 -20.31 -6.81 14.72
CA ASN A 778 -20.98 -6.85 13.45
C ASN A 778 -20.75 -5.56 12.66
N ASN A 779 -20.15 -5.68 11.48
CA ASN A 779 -19.94 -4.61 10.51
C ASN A 779 -20.86 -4.86 9.30
N LYS A 780 -21.75 -3.92 9.01
CA LYS A 780 -22.65 -3.98 7.86
C LYS A 780 -22.65 -2.66 7.11
N GLY A 781 -22.78 -2.71 5.80
CA GLY A 781 -22.78 -1.49 5.02
C GLY A 781 -23.10 -1.71 3.56
N VAL A 782 -23.11 -0.62 2.83
CA VAL A 782 -23.33 -0.57 1.37
C VAL A 782 -22.11 0.07 0.72
N GLU A 783 -21.60 -0.57 -0.32
CA GLU A 783 -20.53 -0.05 -1.18
C GLU A 783 -21.10 0.27 -2.56
N ILE A 784 -20.77 1.45 -3.08
CA ILE A 784 -21.18 1.91 -4.42
C ILE A 784 -19.92 2.31 -5.17
N ASP A 785 -19.72 1.75 -6.35
CA ASP A 785 -18.62 2.12 -7.29
C ASP A 785 -19.28 2.39 -8.65
N LEU A 786 -19.27 3.65 -9.10
CA LEU A 786 -19.86 4.08 -10.36
C LEU A 786 -18.78 4.71 -11.24
N LYS A 787 -18.81 4.40 -12.52
CA LYS A 787 -17.96 5.01 -13.55
C LYS A 787 -18.86 5.49 -14.69
N TYR A 788 -18.73 6.77 -15.04
CA TYR A 788 -19.44 7.38 -16.15
C TYR A 788 -18.46 8.02 -17.14
N ILE A 789 -18.67 7.78 -18.42
CA ILE A 789 -17.87 8.34 -19.53
C ILE A 789 -18.75 9.28 -20.34
N PRO A 790 -18.87 10.56 -19.95
CA PRO A 790 -19.72 11.52 -20.67
C PRO A 790 -19.21 11.83 -22.08
N VAL A 791 -17.88 11.85 -22.24
CA VAL A 791 -17.24 12.14 -23.52
C VAL A 791 -16.27 11.02 -23.88
N LYS A 792 -16.44 10.41 -25.03
CA LYS A 792 -15.52 9.43 -25.62
C LYS A 792 -15.38 9.74 -27.10
N THR A 793 -14.29 10.40 -27.48
CA THR A 793 -13.90 10.71 -28.86
C THR A 793 -12.54 10.10 -29.13
N ARG A 794 -12.05 10.18 -30.35
CA ARG A 794 -10.72 9.71 -30.74
C ARG A 794 -9.59 10.36 -29.92
N ASN A 795 -9.72 11.65 -29.58
CA ASN A 795 -8.67 12.42 -28.94
C ASN A 795 -8.93 12.72 -27.46
N VAL A 796 -10.17 12.57 -27.00
CA VAL A 796 -10.57 12.94 -25.64
C VAL A 796 -11.47 11.84 -25.06
N THR A 797 -11.08 11.31 -23.92
CA THR A 797 -11.92 10.45 -23.09
C THR A 797 -12.01 11.08 -21.70
N TRP A 798 -13.22 11.45 -21.28
CA TRP A 798 -13.46 11.98 -19.95
C TRP A 798 -14.16 10.93 -19.10
N ASN A 799 -13.51 10.53 -17.99
CA ASN A 799 -14.03 9.54 -17.04
C ASN A 799 -14.36 10.24 -15.73
N ILE A 800 -15.57 10.01 -15.22
CA ILE A 800 -16.02 10.44 -13.90
C ILE A 800 -16.23 9.17 -13.06
N GLY A 801 -15.56 9.07 -11.91
CA GLY A 801 -15.74 7.98 -10.95
C GLY A 801 -16.37 8.49 -9.65
N PHE A 802 -17.37 7.77 -9.15
CA PHE A 802 -17.96 8.00 -7.83
C PHE A 802 -17.85 6.74 -7.00
N LYS A 803 -17.32 6.87 -5.79
CA LYS A 803 -17.19 5.76 -4.85
C LYS A 803 -17.69 6.20 -3.48
N CYS A 804 -18.51 5.38 -2.88
CA CYS A 804 -19.05 5.62 -1.55
C CYS A 804 -19.12 4.29 -0.80
N ASN A 805 -18.91 4.35 0.50
CA ASN A 805 -19.21 3.25 1.41
C ASN A 805 -19.82 3.79 2.69
N THR A 806 -20.77 3.05 3.25
CA THR A 806 -21.27 3.24 4.61
C THR A 806 -20.83 2.05 5.46
N LEU A 807 -20.54 2.31 6.72
CA LEU A 807 -20.29 1.29 7.75
C LEU A 807 -21.32 1.44 8.85
#